data_f6192560822f10948e121d1db973905f
#
_entry.id   f6192560822f10948e121d1db973905f
#
_cell.length_a   1.000
_cell.length_b   1.000
_cell.length_c   1.000
_cell.angle_alpha   90.00
_cell.angle_beta   90.00
_cell.angle_gamma   90.00
#
_symmetry.space_group_name_H-M   'P 1'
#
loop_
_entity.id
_entity.type
_entity.pdbx_description
1 polymer ?
#
loop_
_entity_poly.entity_id
_entity_poly.type
_entity_poly.pdbx_seq_one_letter_code
_entity_poly.pdbx_strand_id
1 'polypeptide(L)'
;MLSLRSTLSTVGCLLLLTWNGQAASSSTTGRGKRIGSRKVVPKGTTLPRGALANQGQLRTKTFDKLEHQKRLNRREKREVASAELATYKEARRQGVDEISNTEEALKLRNYRLRNKKRKGFIRKREASLSQILFPGVSPNEFMDNEQVWIYADLVESKKTQVPYEFYDLPGCALHVESGLKKQRRERKNLGARLQGHNMKPAPFEIFTKIDKSCTPMCMVQLEGKKLRWLRRLIERQYRVHFQLDSLPVLMRSQELNYAIRGYPVGFRAPLQQKLPSTSPDAPSVGLRDKMNVFLYNHLKFSITYHEDPSQFDGVRITGFDIHPVSVSHDIPKAGVVTASTKLSTCSGMELENDPDLYLSLTLENGNSVKVIYSYDVQWIQSDDLLWADRWDVYLIGAPDDDIHYYSIVNSLMIVLFMTGAIATIMIRTLRKDISGYNELQTLEEAQEETGWKLLHGDVFRPPQLSPMLLSVMVGTGAQIGLSFAFAMILAMLKVTNSMKKGQILTSMILLYVLCGSIAGFVSSRIYKFCEAKNWKLNSIVTATALPGLFVCMFAVLNIFLSVAGAATAVSFLTLLVLFLLWVCISAPLVFIGAFIGLKKSTIEVPTKTKQIARVVPEAPWHMNSTITMLMGGILPFGSVCIELAFIMSALWLHQIYYVMGFLLAVMGILGATCAQVSIVLCYLQLCSEDHRWWWKSFMNCAMAGVYLFLYSIWFLSSRLDLVGFLPVIVYLTYMSMISVCFALFCGSFGFLSSFWFTRTIYGAVKVD
;
A
#
# COMPACT_ATOMS: atom_id res chain seq x y z
N MET A 1 25.77 12.25 -30.97
CA MET A 1 26.05 10.81 -30.75
C MET A 1 26.45 10.46 -29.30
N LEU A 2 27.27 11.27 -28.63
CA LEU A 2 27.67 11.01 -27.23
C LEU A 2 26.55 11.20 -26.20
N SER A 3 25.57 12.08 -26.42
CA SER A 3 24.45 12.33 -25.51
C SER A 3 23.37 11.24 -25.55
N LEU A 4 23.18 10.58 -26.71
CA LEU A 4 22.27 9.43 -26.83
C LEU A 4 22.79 8.18 -26.13
N ARG A 5 24.12 8.02 -26.03
CA ARG A 5 24.73 6.93 -25.26
C ARG A 5 24.56 7.13 -23.75
N SER A 6 24.53 8.38 -23.26
CA SER A 6 24.35 8.64 -21.82
C SER A 6 22.92 8.40 -21.37
N THR A 7 21.91 8.68 -22.20
CA THR A 7 20.49 8.45 -21.86
C THR A 7 20.08 6.99 -21.97
N LEU A 8 20.61 6.24 -22.94
CA LEU A 8 20.43 4.78 -22.99
C LEU A 8 21.17 4.10 -21.82
N SER A 9 22.31 4.65 -21.39
CA SER A 9 23.04 4.18 -20.21
C SER A 9 22.30 4.45 -18.90
N THR A 10 21.60 5.57 -18.73
CA THR A 10 20.84 5.87 -17.51
C THR A 10 19.57 5.06 -17.39
N VAL A 11 18.87 4.78 -18.49
CA VAL A 11 17.71 3.87 -18.50
C VAL A 11 18.18 2.42 -18.30
N GLY A 12 19.30 2.02 -18.90
CA GLY A 12 19.94 0.72 -18.68
C GLY A 12 20.47 0.52 -17.25
N CYS A 13 21.03 1.56 -16.62
CA CYS A 13 21.47 1.50 -15.22
C CYS A 13 20.30 1.40 -14.23
N LEU A 14 19.19 2.07 -14.48
CA LEU A 14 17.97 1.91 -13.65
C LEU A 14 17.39 0.51 -13.74
N LEU A 15 17.46 -0.14 -14.90
CA LEU A 15 17.01 -1.52 -15.10
C LEU A 15 17.99 -2.55 -14.51
N LEU A 16 19.30 -2.27 -14.50
CA LEU A 16 20.33 -3.15 -13.92
C LEU A 16 20.39 -3.07 -12.39
N LEU A 17 20.01 -1.95 -11.79
CA LEU A 17 19.92 -1.80 -10.34
C LEU A 17 18.74 -2.58 -9.74
N THR A 18 17.68 -2.85 -10.52
CA THR A 18 16.56 -3.67 -10.07
C THR A 18 16.84 -5.18 -10.19
N TRP A 19 17.80 -5.59 -11.02
CA TRP A 19 18.08 -7.03 -11.24
C TRP A 19 19.11 -7.63 -10.28
N ASN A 20 19.99 -6.82 -9.66
CA ASN A 20 20.99 -7.33 -8.71
C ASN A 20 20.48 -7.53 -7.26
N GLY A 21 19.22 -7.28 -6.98
CA GLY A 21 18.62 -7.40 -5.64
C GLY A 21 18.05 -8.76 -5.27
N GLN A 22 17.92 -9.70 -6.22
CA GLN A 22 17.22 -11.00 -5.97
C GLN A 22 18.06 -12.25 -6.13
N ALA A 23 19.37 -12.15 -6.41
CA ALA A 23 20.23 -13.33 -6.64
C ALA A 23 21.19 -13.66 -5.49
N ALA A 24 20.79 -13.48 -4.24
CA ALA A 24 21.60 -13.86 -3.09
C ALA A 24 20.78 -14.57 -2.01
N SER A 25 20.22 -15.73 -2.34
CA SER A 25 19.90 -16.75 -1.34
C SER A 25 19.66 -18.11 -2.03
N SER A 26 20.69 -18.88 -2.32
CA SER A 26 20.65 -20.34 -2.14
C SER A 26 22.04 -20.96 -2.41
N SER A 27 22.48 -21.64 -1.38
CA SER A 27 23.20 -22.90 -1.35
C SER A 27 24.66 -22.99 -1.77
N THR A 28 25.45 -23.21 -0.76
CA THR A 28 26.22 -24.45 -0.44
C THR A 28 27.43 -24.83 -1.30
N THR A 29 28.52 -24.87 -0.56
CA THR A 29 29.65 -25.86 -0.60
C THR A 29 30.39 -26.11 -1.91
N GLY A 30 31.66 -25.81 -1.84
CA GLY A 30 32.64 -26.42 -2.78
C GLY A 30 34.00 -25.75 -2.77
N ARG A 31 34.87 -26.32 -1.96
CA ARG A 31 36.34 -26.33 -1.97
C ARG A 31 37.03 -25.94 -3.29
N GLY A 32 38.04 -25.06 -3.19
CA GLY A 32 39.25 -25.43 -3.93
C GLY A 32 40.01 -24.35 -4.66
N LYS A 33 41.20 -24.03 -4.12
CA LYS A 33 42.46 -23.64 -4.77
C LYS A 33 42.73 -22.20 -5.16
N ARG A 34 43.73 -21.69 -4.45
CA ARG A 34 44.61 -20.57 -4.76
C ARG A 34 45.30 -20.70 -6.12
N ILE A 35 45.44 -19.62 -6.86
CA ILE A 35 46.65 -19.27 -7.60
C ILE A 35 46.74 -17.75 -7.66
N GLY A 36 47.93 -17.23 -7.32
CA GLY A 36 48.24 -15.82 -7.31
C GLY A 36 48.82 -15.35 -8.64
N SER A 37 48.80 -14.08 -8.84
CA SER A 37 49.91 -13.40 -9.56
C SER A 37 49.93 -11.89 -9.28
N ARG A 38 51.15 -11.47 -9.06
CA ARG A 38 51.77 -10.15 -8.85
C ARG A 38 51.64 -9.23 -10.07
N LYS A 39 51.78 -7.97 -9.74
CA LYS A 39 52.54 -6.86 -10.42
C LYS A 39 51.59 -5.68 -10.71
N VAL A 40 51.99 -4.40 -10.62
CA VAL A 40 53.21 -3.64 -10.44
C VAL A 40 52.79 -2.21 -10.17
N VAL A 41 53.53 -1.51 -9.29
CA VAL A 41 53.41 -0.08 -8.97
C VAL A 41 54.30 0.72 -9.96
N PRO A 42 54.02 1.97 -10.25
CA PRO A 42 55.08 2.96 -10.17
C PRO A 42 54.79 4.16 -9.26
N LYS A 43 55.91 4.63 -8.73
CA LYS A 43 56.15 5.70 -7.78
C LYS A 43 55.91 7.09 -8.36
N GLY A 44 55.62 8.03 -7.48
CA GLY A 44 55.84 9.44 -7.73
C GLY A 44 55.42 10.37 -6.60
N THR A 45 56.39 10.71 -5.74
CA THR A 45 56.69 11.97 -5.03
C THR A 45 55.81 12.52 -3.93
N THR A 46 56.33 12.38 -2.79
CA THR A 46 56.48 13.09 -1.50
C THR A 46 55.97 14.52 -1.33
N LEU A 47 55.26 14.74 -0.19
CA LEU A 47 55.53 15.82 0.78
C LEU A 47 54.88 15.48 2.15
N PRO A 48 55.45 15.90 3.29
CA PRO A 48 55.24 15.23 4.57
C PRO A 48 54.13 15.85 5.43
N ARG A 49 53.27 15.04 5.94
CA ARG A 49 52.37 15.37 7.08
C ARG A 49 52.46 14.29 8.16
N GLY A 50 53.53 14.37 8.90
CA GLY A 50 53.70 13.63 10.13
C GLY A 50 53.63 14.59 11.30
N ALA A 51 52.53 14.56 12.07
CA ALA A 51 52.50 14.95 13.48
C ALA A 51 51.14 14.74 14.18
N LEU A 52 50.02 14.45 13.44
CA LEU A 52 48.71 14.31 14.06
C LEU A 52 48.12 12.88 14.06
N ALA A 53 48.76 11.94 13.39
CA ALA A 53 48.29 10.55 13.29
C ALA A 53 48.62 9.66 14.52
N ASN A 54 49.59 10.03 15.34
CA ASN A 54 50.03 9.20 16.47
C ASN A 54 49.17 9.31 17.73
N GLN A 55 48.40 10.39 17.93
CA GLN A 55 47.53 10.52 19.10
C GLN A 55 46.20 9.76 18.95
N GLY A 56 45.71 9.55 17.74
CA GLY A 56 44.51 8.78 17.46
C GLY A 56 44.71 7.28 17.65
N GLN A 57 45.82 6.71 17.24
CA GLN A 57 46.14 5.29 17.36
C GLN A 57 46.46 4.84 18.81
N LEU A 58 46.99 5.73 19.65
CA LEU A 58 47.17 5.38 21.09
C LEU A 58 45.83 5.37 21.86
N ARG A 59 44.89 6.25 21.51
CA ARG A 59 43.56 6.25 22.14
C ARG A 59 42.71 5.04 21.77
N THR A 60 42.78 4.58 20.53
CA THR A 60 42.04 3.35 20.12
C THR A 60 42.63 2.10 20.74
N LYS A 61 43.97 1.95 20.80
CA LYS A 61 44.62 0.79 21.45
C LYS A 61 44.38 0.69 22.95
N THR A 62 44.23 1.78 23.65
CA THR A 62 43.88 1.81 25.08
C THR A 62 42.39 1.50 25.31
N PHE A 63 41.51 1.96 24.43
CA PHE A 63 40.10 1.68 24.51
C PHE A 63 39.81 0.20 24.22
N ASP A 64 40.44 -0.39 23.22
CA ASP A 64 40.33 -1.82 22.89
C ASP A 64 40.88 -2.74 23.98
N LYS A 65 42.01 -2.34 24.66
CA LYS A 65 42.53 -3.08 25.81
C LYS A 65 41.55 -3.03 27.00
N LEU A 66 40.94 -1.87 27.26
CA LEU A 66 39.95 -1.71 28.35
C LEU A 66 38.66 -2.51 28.09
N GLU A 67 38.25 -2.57 26.86
CA GLU A 67 37.08 -3.33 26.43
C GLU A 67 37.37 -4.84 26.46
N HIS A 68 38.56 -5.25 26.05
CA HIS A 68 39.01 -6.63 26.13
C HIS A 68 39.12 -7.10 27.60
N GLN A 69 39.65 -6.27 28.50
CA GLN A 69 39.70 -6.53 29.94
C GLN A 69 38.29 -6.63 30.56
N LYS A 70 37.37 -5.78 30.11
CA LYS A 70 35.96 -5.88 30.51
C LYS A 70 35.28 -7.14 30.01
N ARG A 71 35.66 -7.65 28.84
CA ARG A 71 35.15 -8.91 28.27
C ARG A 71 35.70 -10.11 29.02
N LEU A 72 36.97 -10.10 29.38
CA LEU A 72 37.61 -11.14 30.19
C LEU A 72 36.98 -11.23 31.60
N ASN A 73 36.82 -10.12 32.30
CA ASN A 73 36.14 -10.08 33.62
C ASN A 73 34.66 -10.50 33.53
N ARG A 74 34.00 -10.31 32.38
CA ARG A 74 32.64 -10.84 32.18
C ARG A 74 32.61 -12.32 31.89
N ARG A 75 33.66 -12.87 31.25
CA ARG A 75 33.79 -14.30 30.96
C ARG A 75 34.09 -15.08 32.24
N GLU A 76 35.03 -14.61 33.04
CA GLU A 76 35.38 -15.18 34.32
C GLU A 76 34.17 -15.20 35.29
N LYS A 77 33.39 -14.10 35.35
CA LYS A 77 32.14 -14.07 36.14
C LYS A 77 31.05 -15.00 35.60
N ARG A 78 31.06 -15.34 34.31
CA ARG A 78 30.13 -16.32 33.73
C ARG A 78 30.57 -17.74 34.03
N GLU A 79 31.85 -18.01 34.01
CA GLU A 79 32.43 -19.34 34.32
C GLU A 79 32.23 -19.68 35.80
N VAL A 80 32.46 -18.74 36.72
CA VAL A 80 32.17 -18.92 38.15
C VAL A 80 30.69 -19.17 38.39
N ALA A 81 29.80 -18.40 37.76
CA ALA A 81 28.36 -18.57 37.89
C ALA A 81 27.84 -19.88 37.25
N SER A 82 28.52 -20.39 36.22
CA SER A 82 28.15 -21.67 35.58
C SER A 82 28.64 -22.86 36.41
N ALA A 83 29.81 -22.75 37.06
CA ALA A 83 30.31 -23.74 38.00
C ALA A 83 29.43 -23.86 39.24
N GLU A 84 29.00 -22.72 39.84
CA GLU A 84 28.05 -22.69 40.96
C GLU A 84 26.66 -23.27 40.58
N LEU A 85 26.23 -23.09 39.31
CA LEU A 85 24.98 -23.69 38.81
C LEU A 85 25.10 -25.21 38.62
N ALA A 86 26.29 -25.71 38.25
CA ALA A 86 26.54 -27.13 38.07
C ALA A 86 26.54 -27.86 39.44
N THR A 87 27.21 -27.30 40.45
CA THR A 87 27.21 -27.85 41.81
C THR A 87 25.81 -27.85 42.43
N TYR A 88 24.99 -26.85 42.17
CA TYR A 88 23.58 -26.81 42.61
C TYR A 88 22.70 -27.87 41.91
N LYS A 89 22.92 -28.12 40.61
CA LYS A 89 22.20 -29.17 39.88
C LYS A 89 22.57 -30.57 40.36
N GLU A 90 23.80 -30.75 40.81
CA GLU A 90 24.31 -31.99 41.34
C GLU A 90 23.80 -32.27 42.74
N ALA A 91 23.75 -31.25 43.60
CA ALA A 91 23.14 -31.33 44.95
C ALA A 91 21.62 -31.64 44.89
N ARG A 92 20.91 -31.10 43.89
CA ARG A 92 19.48 -31.38 43.65
C ARG A 92 19.24 -32.81 43.16
N ARG A 93 20.18 -33.42 42.40
CA ARG A 93 20.11 -34.82 41.98
C ARG A 93 20.35 -35.82 43.10
N GLN A 94 20.99 -35.38 44.18
CA GLN A 94 21.29 -36.18 45.37
C GLN A 94 20.22 -36.14 46.44
N GLY A 95 19.04 -35.53 46.19
CA GLY A 95 17.86 -35.62 47.07
C GLY A 95 17.95 -34.86 48.36
N VAL A 96 18.78 -33.82 48.46
CA VAL A 96 18.87 -32.97 49.68
C VAL A 96 17.84 -31.84 49.59
N ASP A 97 16.64 -32.12 50.11
CA ASP A 97 15.52 -31.14 50.13
C ASP A 97 15.57 -30.14 51.33
N GLU A 98 16.65 -30.12 52.09
CA GLU A 98 16.74 -29.35 53.34
C GLU A 98 17.37 -27.94 53.23
N ILE A 99 17.63 -27.42 52.01
CA ILE A 99 18.28 -26.09 51.81
C ILE A 99 17.28 -24.99 51.44
N SER A 100 16.03 -25.09 51.90
CA SER A 100 15.04 -24.05 51.56
C SER A 100 15.11 -22.75 52.38
N ASN A 101 15.92 -22.71 53.46
CA ASN A 101 15.93 -21.60 54.42
C ASN A 101 17.31 -20.98 54.73
N THR A 102 18.34 -21.23 53.93
CA THR A 102 19.63 -20.57 54.18
C THR A 102 19.69 -19.20 53.48
N GLU A 103 20.35 -18.26 54.15
CA GLU A 103 20.55 -16.88 53.71
C GLU A 103 21.17 -16.80 52.28
N GLU A 104 21.93 -17.80 51.89
CA GLU A 104 22.52 -17.94 50.55
C GLU A 104 21.50 -18.28 49.48
N ALA A 105 20.51 -19.14 49.73
CA ALA A 105 19.43 -19.44 48.82
C ALA A 105 18.56 -18.17 48.56
N LEU A 106 18.37 -17.36 49.59
CA LEU A 106 17.68 -16.07 49.49
C LEU A 106 18.50 -15.04 48.69
N LYS A 107 19.82 -15.02 48.85
CA LYS A 107 20.73 -14.15 48.08
C LYS A 107 20.77 -14.56 46.60
N LEU A 108 20.79 -15.86 46.29
CA LEU A 108 20.74 -16.40 44.93
C LEU A 108 19.37 -16.15 44.27
N ARG A 109 18.29 -16.31 45.00
CA ARG A 109 16.93 -16.00 44.51
C ARG A 109 16.78 -14.51 44.19
N ASN A 110 17.28 -13.63 45.09
CA ASN A 110 17.27 -12.18 44.85
C ASN A 110 18.20 -11.75 43.70
N TYR A 111 19.35 -12.39 43.51
CA TYR A 111 20.23 -12.17 42.38
C TYR A 111 19.60 -12.60 41.06
N ARG A 112 18.92 -13.76 41.02
CA ARG A 112 18.15 -14.21 39.84
C ARG A 112 17.01 -13.27 39.52
N LEU A 113 16.25 -12.79 40.51
CA LEU A 113 15.18 -11.83 40.34
C LEU A 113 15.69 -10.47 39.83
N ARG A 114 16.84 -10.01 40.37
CA ARG A 114 17.48 -8.77 39.88
C ARG A 114 18.01 -8.91 38.46
N ASN A 115 18.61 -10.02 38.11
CA ASN A 115 19.08 -10.29 36.76
C ASN A 115 17.93 -10.49 35.77
N LYS A 116 16.85 -11.17 36.15
CA LYS A 116 15.64 -11.31 35.34
C LYS A 116 14.98 -9.95 35.12
N LYS A 117 14.88 -9.09 36.16
CA LYS A 117 14.40 -7.71 36.00
C LYS A 117 15.32 -6.85 35.15
N ARG A 118 16.64 -6.99 35.26
CA ARG A 118 17.63 -6.22 34.49
C ARG A 118 17.66 -6.64 33.02
N LYS A 119 17.61 -7.95 32.74
CA LYS A 119 17.46 -8.48 31.35
C LYS A 119 16.14 -8.06 30.76
N GLY A 120 15.02 -8.15 31.48
CA GLY A 120 13.72 -7.69 31.04
C GLY A 120 13.66 -6.19 30.76
N PHE A 121 14.36 -5.37 31.56
CA PHE A 121 14.42 -3.91 31.36
C PHE A 121 15.28 -3.54 30.15
N ILE A 122 16.42 -4.21 29.92
CA ILE A 122 17.28 -3.98 28.73
C ILE A 122 16.53 -4.44 27.47
N ARG A 123 15.89 -5.61 27.49
CA ARG A 123 15.10 -6.15 26.39
C ARG A 123 13.88 -5.29 26.06
N LYS A 124 13.16 -4.78 27.08
CA LYS A 124 12.07 -3.81 26.88
C LYS A 124 12.55 -2.49 26.26
N ARG A 125 13.78 -2.07 26.57
CA ARG A 125 14.35 -0.84 25.99
C ARG A 125 14.78 -1.05 24.53
N GLU A 126 15.35 -2.20 24.19
CA GLU A 126 15.72 -2.55 22.81
C GLU A 126 14.48 -2.82 21.94
N ALA A 127 13.51 -3.57 22.45
CA ALA A 127 12.23 -3.80 21.79
C ALA A 127 11.44 -2.48 21.63
N SER A 128 11.49 -1.58 22.59
CA SER A 128 10.87 -0.27 22.51
C SER A 128 11.51 0.61 21.44
N LEU A 129 12.83 0.56 21.26
CA LEU A 129 13.54 1.37 20.25
C LEU A 129 13.29 0.84 18.83
N SER A 130 13.32 -0.48 18.64
CA SER A 130 12.99 -1.12 17.37
C SER A 130 11.51 -0.94 17.00
N GLN A 131 10.60 -0.99 17.97
CA GLN A 131 9.18 -0.71 17.76
C GLN A 131 8.89 0.76 17.45
N ILE A 132 9.73 1.70 17.92
CA ILE A 132 9.60 3.13 17.61
C ILE A 132 10.17 3.42 16.21
N LEU A 133 11.35 2.88 15.89
CA LEU A 133 12.03 3.11 14.61
C LEU A 133 11.40 2.31 13.46
N PHE A 134 10.99 1.06 13.72
CA PHE A 134 10.41 0.16 12.71
C PHE A 134 9.16 -0.54 13.26
N PRO A 135 8.05 0.16 13.41
CA PRO A 135 6.85 -0.43 13.96
C PRO A 135 6.31 -1.55 13.06
N GLY A 136 6.23 -2.76 13.61
CA GLY A 136 5.71 -3.97 12.93
C GLY A 136 6.76 -4.89 12.31
N VAL A 137 8.04 -4.61 12.52
CA VAL A 137 9.15 -5.49 12.07
C VAL A 137 9.61 -6.42 13.21
N SER A 138 9.37 -6.07 14.47
CA SER A 138 9.73 -6.93 15.60
C SER A 138 8.53 -7.78 16.04
N PRO A 139 8.73 -9.08 16.32
CA PRO A 139 7.69 -9.94 16.85
C PRO A 139 7.27 -9.49 18.27
N ASN A 140 5.99 -9.64 18.56
CA ASN A 140 5.49 -9.54 19.94
C ASN A 140 5.61 -10.91 20.59
N GLU A 141 6.14 -10.94 21.82
CA GLU A 141 6.26 -12.14 22.63
C GLU A 141 5.22 -12.07 23.75
N PHE A 142 4.39 -13.09 23.85
CA PHE A 142 3.33 -13.19 24.85
C PHE A 142 3.75 -14.20 25.91
N MET A 143 3.57 -13.85 27.19
CA MET A 143 3.86 -14.76 28.30
C MET A 143 2.67 -15.67 28.57
N ASP A 144 2.89 -16.80 29.22
CA ASP A 144 1.82 -17.70 29.63
C ASP A 144 0.81 -16.95 30.53
N ASN A 145 -0.47 -17.17 30.30
CA ASN A 145 -1.59 -16.49 30.97
C ASN A 145 -1.62 -14.97 30.77
N GLU A 146 -0.95 -14.41 29.77
CA GLU A 146 -1.07 -13.01 29.42
C GLU A 146 -2.35 -12.77 28.61
N GLN A 147 -3.07 -11.70 28.90
CA GLN A 147 -4.26 -11.35 28.15
C GLN A 147 -3.90 -10.88 26.75
N VAL A 148 -4.47 -11.52 25.73
CA VAL A 148 -4.30 -11.18 24.32
C VAL A 148 -5.58 -10.52 23.82
N TRP A 149 -5.41 -9.34 23.19
CA TRP A 149 -6.55 -8.55 22.72
C TRP A 149 -6.85 -8.81 21.24
N ILE A 150 -8.09 -9.21 20.96
CA ILE A 150 -8.64 -9.14 19.60
C ILE A 150 -9.17 -7.73 19.39
N TYR A 151 -8.86 -7.16 18.23
CA TYR A 151 -9.40 -5.87 17.80
C TYR A 151 -10.45 -6.07 16.71
N ALA A 152 -11.63 -5.49 16.92
CA ALA A 152 -12.65 -5.39 15.90
C ALA A 152 -12.32 -4.23 14.96
N ASP A 153 -12.39 -4.50 13.67
CA ASP A 153 -12.19 -3.54 12.61
C ASP A 153 -13.52 -3.24 11.91
N LEU A 154 -13.52 -3.09 10.60
CA LEU A 154 -14.70 -2.77 9.81
C LEU A 154 -15.57 -4.01 9.53
N VAL A 155 -16.84 -3.75 9.33
CA VAL A 155 -17.81 -4.68 8.74
C VAL A 155 -18.07 -4.22 7.33
N GLU A 156 -17.58 -4.96 6.35
CA GLU A 156 -17.54 -4.52 4.94
C GLU A 156 -18.15 -5.56 4.00
N SER A 157 -18.62 -5.10 2.83
CA SER A 157 -19.13 -5.95 1.77
C SER A 157 -18.62 -5.50 0.41
N LYS A 158 -18.23 -6.47 -0.42
CA LYS A 158 -17.84 -6.21 -1.81
C LYS A 158 -19.00 -5.67 -2.65
N LYS A 159 -20.26 -5.94 -2.26
CA LYS A 159 -21.46 -5.49 -2.99
C LYS A 159 -21.89 -4.06 -2.70
N THR A 160 -21.51 -3.50 -1.55
CA THR A 160 -21.99 -2.17 -1.16
C THR A 160 -20.88 -1.16 -0.99
N GLN A 161 -19.63 -1.57 -0.79
CA GLN A 161 -18.47 -0.68 -0.58
C GLN A 161 -18.69 0.41 0.49
N VAL A 162 -19.65 0.19 1.40
CA VAL A 162 -20.00 1.07 2.50
C VAL A 162 -19.74 0.30 3.79
N PRO A 163 -18.59 0.47 4.44
CA PRO A 163 -18.27 -0.22 5.67
C PRO A 163 -18.97 0.42 6.87
N TYR A 164 -19.25 -0.40 7.88
CA TYR A 164 -19.79 0.01 9.18
C TYR A 164 -18.80 -0.33 10.30
N GLU A 165 -18.90 0.32 11.45
CA GLU A 165 -18.17 -0.08 12.64
C GLU A 165 -18.77 -1.37 13.23
N PHE A 166 -17.93 -2.21 13.84
CA PHE A 166 -18.38 -3.46 14.46
C PHE A 166 -19.46 -3.23 15.56
N TYR A 167 -19.30 -2.15 16.34
CA TYR A 167 -20.23 -1.83 17.43
C TYR A 167 -21.52 -1.15 16.98
N ASP A 168 -21.66 -0.82 15.71
CA ASP A 168 -22.95 -0.44 15.15
C ASP A 168 -23.85 -1.67 14.94
N LEU A 169 -23.26 -2.87 14.80
CA LEU A 169 -24.02 -4.11 14.73
C LEU A 169 -24.77 -4.35 16.04
N PRO A 170 -25.99 -4.87 15.99
CA PRO A 170 -26.74 -5.27 17.18
C PRO A 170 -26.14 -6.54 17.78
N GLY A 171 -25.05 -6.38 18.51
CA GLY A 171 -24.28 -7.42 19.19
C GLY A 171 -23.95 -7.04 20.64
N CYS A 172 -23.03 -7.77 21.26
CA CYS A 172 -22.59 -7.50 22.62
C CYS A 172 -21.88 -6.15 22.71
N ALA A 173 -22.38 -5.27 23.59
CA ALA A 173 -21.68 -4.04 23.94
C ALA A 173 -20.42 -4.37 24.74
N LEU A 174 -19.38 -3.53 24.64
CA LEU A 174 -18.25 -3.58 25.56
C LEU A 174 -18.78 -3.31 26.98
N HIS A 175 -18.77 -4.31 27.82
CA HIS A 175 -18.87 -4.07 29.26
C HIS A 175 -17.57 -3.40 29.72
N VAL A 176 -17.60 -2.08 29.76
CA VAL A 176 -16.57 -1.30 30.46
C VAL A 176 -16.86 -1.46 31.95
N GLU A 177 -16.45 -2.57 32.53
CA GLU A 177 -16.31 -2.62 33.99
C GLU A 177 -15.32 -1.56 34.40
N SER A 178 -15.77 -0.66 35.24
CA SER A 178 -15.06 0.42 35.90
C SER A 178 -13.90 -0.13 36.74
N GLY A 179 -12.81 -0.55 36.14
CA GLY A 179 -11.66 -1.13 36.79
C GLY A 179 -10.54 -1.61 35.89
N LEU A 180 -10.81 -1.80 34.60
CA LEU A 180 -9.78 -2.22 33.66
C LEU A 180 -8.84 -1.07 33.36
N LYS A 181 -7.57 -1.24 33.80
CA LYS A 181 -6.42 -0.40 33.49
C LYS A 181 -6.51 0.11 32.06
N LYS A 182 -6.50 1.45 31.92
CA LYS A 182 -6.39 2.29 30.73
C LYS A 182 -6.06 1.47 29.48
N GLN A 183 -7.09 1.00 28.79
CA GLN A 183 -6.97 0.21 27.55
C GLN A 183 -5.98 0.89 26.62
N ARG A 184 -4.94 0.19 26.22
CA ARG A 184 -3.91 0.67 25.29
C ARG A 184 -4.57 0.87 23.94
N ARG A 185 -5.16 2.04 23.72
CA ARG A 185 -5.69 2.43 22.41
C ARG A 185 -4.55 2.36 21.42
N GLU A 186 -4.68 1.50 20.43
CA GLU A 186 -3.71 1.48 19.34
C GLU A 186 -3.68 2.86 18.68
N ARG A 187 -2.46 3.41 18.50
CA ARG A 187 -2.31 4.75 17.91
C ARG A 187 -2.69 4.67 16.44
N LYS A 188 -3.81 5.30 16.09
CA LYS A 188 -4.31 5.35 14.72
C LYS A 188 -3.47 6.32 13.90
N ASN A 189 -2.98 5.85 12.76
CA ASN A 189 -2.34 6.73 11.78
C ASN A 189 -3.40 7.51 10.96
N LEU A 190 -2.98 8.56 10.26
CA LEU A 190 -3.88 9.42 9.49
C LEU A 190 -4.62 8.65 8.39
N GLY A 191 -3.90 7.78 7.66
CA GLY A 191 -4.48 6.98 6.59
C GLY A 191 -5.54 6.00 7.08
N ALA A 192 -5.33 5.36 8.25
CA ALA A 192 -6.33 4.48 8.84
C ALA A 192 -7.62 5.25 9.21
N ARG A 193 -7.49 6.49 9.71
CA ARG A 193 -8.66 7.34 9.99
C ARG A 193 -9.41 7.73 8.71
N LEU A 194 -8.70 7.99 7.62
CA LEU A 194 -9.32 8.32 6.33
C LEU A 194 -10.02 7.13 5.69
N GLN A 195 -9.52 5.92 5.92
CA GLN A 195 -10.13 4.67 5.47
C GLN A 195 -11.26 4.18 6.39
N GLY A 196 -11.52 4.88 7.49
CA GLY A 196 -12.57 4.51 8.45
C GLY A 196 -12.18 3.41 9.43
N HIS A 197 -10.91 2.93 9.41
CA HIS A 197 -10.44 1.91 10.34
C HIS A 197 -10.40 2.44 11.77
N ASN A 198 -11.36 1.97 12.58
CA ASN A 198 -11.49 2.33 13.98
C ASN A 198 -11.35 1.09 14.85
N MET A 199 -10.11 0.56 14.94
CA MET A 199 -9.86 -0.63 15.73
C MET A 199 -10.21 -0.39 17.19
N LYS A 200 -11.23 -1.10 17.67
CA LYS A 200 -11.65 -1.14 19.06
C LYS A 200 -11.42 -2.56 19.58
N PRO A 201 -11.05 -2.75 20.87
CA PRO A 201 -10.96 -4.10 21.40
C PRO A 201 -12.31 -4.78 21.29
N ALA A 202 -12.30 -6.03 20.88
CA ALA A 202 -13.49 -6.87 20.79
C ALA A 202 -13.87 -7.41 22.18
N PRO A 203 -15.12 -7.81 22.41
CA PRO A 203 -15.61 -8.23 23.73
C PRO A 203 -15.21 -9.67 24.09
N PHE A 204 -14.09 -10.16 23.60
CA PHE A 204 -13.57 -11.50 23.88
C PHE A 204 -12.44 -11.44 24.89
N GLU A 205 -12.51 -12.28 25.93
CA GLU A 205 -11.46 -12.44 26.92
C GLU A 205 -10.61 -13.67 26.58
N ILE A 206 -9.43 -13.44 26.03
CA ILE A 206 -8.49 -14.48 25.60
C ILE A 206 -7.21 -14.38 26.39
N PHE A 207 -6.74 -15.50 26.91
CA PHE A 207 -5.47 -15.61 27.61
C PHE A 207 -4.56 -16.61 26.89
N THR A 208 -3.28 -16.34 26.88
CA THR A 208 -2.28 -17.17 26.19
C THR A 208 -2.29 -18.60 26.74
N LYS A 209 -2.42 -19.59 25.83
CA LYS A 209 -2.44 -21.03 26.13
C LYS A 209 -3.60 -21.48 27.03
N ILE A 210 -4.67 -20.71 27.15
CA ILE A 210 -5.87 -21.12 27.85
C ILE A 210 -6.98 -21.35 26.84
N ASP A 211 -7.41 -22.59 26.72
CA ASP A 211 -8.57 -22.96 25.90
C ASP A 211 -9.85 -22.60 26.66
N LYS A 212 -10.83 -22.11 25.91
CA LYS A 212 -12.18 -21.84 26.43
C LYS A 212 -13.20 -22.49 25.52
N SER A 213 -14.12 -23.25 26.09
CA SER A 213 -15.22 -23.85 25.36
C SER A 213 -16.54 -23.19 25.74
N CYS A 214 -17.34 -22.89 24.73
CA CYS A 214 -18.69 -22.35 24.81
C CYS A 214 -18.92 -21.29 25.89
N THR A 215 -18.13 -20.23 25.84
CA THR A 215 -18.26 -19.10 26.77
C THR A 215 -19.35 -18.15 26.28
N PRO A 216 -20.49 -18.02 26.97
CA PRO A 216 -21.52 -17.06 26.60
C PRO A 216 -21.05 -15.62 26.92
N MET A 217 -21.39 -14.68 26.06
CA MET A 217 -20.99 -13.26 26.22
C MET A 217 -22.17 -12.40 26.66
N CYS A 218 -23.25 -12.40 25.90
CA CYS A 218 -24.42 -11.59 26.17
C CYS A 218 -25.66 -12.14 25.46
N MET A 219 -26.83 -11.71 25.92
CA MET A 219 -28.10 -11.90 25.23
C MET A 219 -28.58 -10.57 24.67
N VAL A 220 -28.94 -10.55 23.38
CA VAL A 220 -29.44 -9.35 22.70
C VAL A 220 -30.84 -9.65 22.14
N GLN A 221 -31.76 -8.74 22.38
CA GLN A 221 -33.09 -8.77 21.78
C GLN A 221 -33.11 -7.93 20.51
N LEU A 222 -33.38 -8.60 19.38
CA LEU A 222 -33.43 -7.99 18.06
C LEU A 222 -34.86 -7.66 17.69
N GLU A 223 -35.20 -6.39 17.52
CA GLU A 223 -36.55 -5.93 17.22
C GLU A 223 -36.59 -4.95 16.05
N GLY A 224 -37.68 -4.92 15.36
CA GLY A 224 -38.10 -3.89 14.42
C GLY A 224 -37.03 -3.47 13.42
N LYS A 225 -36.50 -2.27 13.58
CA LYS A 225 -35.48 -1.68 12.65
C LYS A 225 -34.15 -2.42 12.71
N LYS A 226 -33.71 -2.85 13.89
CA LYS A 226 -32.42 -3.55 14.09
C LYS A 226 -32.43 -4.91 13.40
N LEU A 227 -33.52 -5.68 13.54
CA LEU A 227 -33.66 -6.98 12.88
C LEU A 227 -33.68 -6.84 11.35
N ARG A 228 -34.44 -5.88 10.81
CA ARG A 228 -34.49 -5.61 9.36
C ARG A 228 -33.15 -5.14 8.81
N TRP A 229 -32.38 -4.38 9.59
CA TRP A 229 -31.06 -3.94 9.20
C TRP A 229 -30.07 -5.10 9.17
N LEU A 230 -30.04 -5.96 10.20
CA LEU A 230 -29.19 -7.14 10.26
C LEU A 230 -29.46 -8.11 9.11
N ARG A 231 -30.72 -8.37 8.79
CA ARG A 231 -31.10 -9.18 7.62
C ARG A 231 -30.55 -8.61 6.31
N ARG A 232 -30.66 -7.29 6.11
CA ARG A 232 -30.09 -6.62 4.93
C ARG A 232 -28.58 -6.73 4.86
N LEU A 233 -27.86 -6.72 5.99
CA LEU A 233 -26.41 -6.94 6.02
C LEU A 233 -26.05 -8.35 5.55
N ILE A 234 -26.80 -9.37 6.00
CA ILE A 234 -26.59 -10.76 5.59
C ILE A 234 -26.91 -10.93 4.09
N GLU A 235 -28.02 -10.37 3.62
CA GLU A 235 -28.42 -10.40 2.20
C GLU A 235 -27.37 -9.75 1.29
N ARG A 236 -26.72 -8.72 1.77
CA ARG A 236 -25.64 -7.99 1.06
C ARG A 236 -24.26 -8.56 1.33
N GLN A 237 -24.16 -9.72 1.98
CA GLN A 237 -22.92 -10.47 2.23
C GLN A 237 -21.84 -9.65 2.97
N TYR A 238 -22.24 -8.94 4.03
CA TYR A 238 -21.30 -8.26 4.91
C TYR A 238 -20.46 -9.25 5.71
N ARG A 239 -19.18 -8.92 5.86
CA ARG A 239 -18.18 -9.69 6.61
C ARG A 239 -17.59 -8.86 7.73
N VAL A 240 -17.38 -9.49 8.87
CA VAL A 240 -16.73 -8.89 10.04
C VAL A 240 -15.23 -9.19 9.98
N HIS A 241 -14.42 -8.19 10.23
CA HIS A 241 -12.98 -8.31 10.27
C HIS A 241 -12.46 -8.12 11.69
N PHE A 242 -11.76 -9.13 12.19
CA PHE A 242 -11.01 -9.07 13.43
C PHE A 242 -9.52 -9.10 13.16
N GLN A 243 -8.75 -8.58 14.12
CA GLN A 243 -7.30 -8.57 14.06
C GLN A 243 -6.72 -8.97 15.41
N LEU A 244 -5.71 -9.86 15.38
CA LEU A 244 -4.95 -10.33 16.52
C LEU A 244 -3.46 -10.21 16.21
N ASP A 245 -2.68 -9.49 17.03
CA ASP A 245 -1.26 -9.24 16.75
C ASP A 245 -0.94 -8.80 15.31
N SER A 246 -1.75 -7.92 14.75
CA SER A 246 -1.69 -7.44 13.36
C SER A 246 -2.09 -8.48 12.30
N LEU A 247 -2.41 -9.72 12.66
CA LEU A 247 -2.96 -10.72 11.74
C LEU A 247 -4.47 -10.53 11.60
N PRO A 248 -4.99 -10.35 10.39
CA PRO A 248 -6.43 -10.39 10.15
C PRO A 248 -6.95 -11.83 10.31
N VAL A 249 -8.16 -11.97 10.82
CA VAL A 249 -8.80 -13.28 10.97
C VAL A 249 -9.07 -13.92 9.61
N LEU A 250 -8.79 -15.23 9.51
CA LEU A 250 -9.07 -16.05 8.32
C LEU A 250 -10.20 -17.03 8.60
N MET A 251 -11.07 -17.21 7.61
CA MET A 251 -12.00 -18.32 7.54
C MET A 251 -11.48 -19.28 6.46
N ARG A 252 -11.07 -20.47 6.87
CA ARG A 252 -10.63 -21.53 5.95
C ARG A 252 -11.81 -22.41 5.57
N SER A 253 -11.89 -22.76 4.29
CA SER A 253 -12.76 -23.86 3.81
C SER A 253 -11.90 -25.10 3.63
N GLN A 254 -12.23 -26.16 4.35
CA GLN A 254 -11.51 -27.43 4.24
C GLN A 254 -11.76 -28.10 2.89
N GLU A 255 -12.93 -27.91 2.30
CA GLU A 255 -13.30 -28.57 1.03
C GLU A 255 -12.63 -27.94 -0.20
N LEU A 256 -12.39 -26.64 -0.19
CA LEU A 256 -11.94 -25.89 -1.37
C LEU A 256 -10.51 -25.36 -1.24
N ASN A 257 -9.80 -25.69 -0.16
CA ASN A 257 -8.42 -25.27 0.13
C ASN A 257 -8.14 -23.78 -0.13
N TYR A 258 -9.10 -22.92 0.23
CA TYR A 258 -8.93 -21.48 0.16
C TYR A 258 -9.20 -20.81 1.51
N ALA A 259 -8.55 -19.67 1.73
CA ALA A 259 -8.70 -18.85 2.91
C ALA A 259 -9.30 -17.47 2.56
N ILE A 260 -10.36 -17.09 3.27
CA ILE A 260 -11.01 -15.79 3.07
C ILE A 260 -10.85 -14.95 4.32
N ARG A 261 -10.48 -13.69 4.16
CA ARG A 261 -10.38 -12.74 5.28
C ARG A 261 -11.76 -12.37 5.83
N GLY A 262 -11.86 -12.34 7.16
CA GLY A 262 -13.09 -12.07 7.86
C GLY A 262 -14.11 -13.20 7.76
N TYR A 263 -15.17 -13.13 8.55
CA TYR A 263 -16.27 -14.09 8.52
C TYR A 263 -17.60 -13.40 8.16
N PRO A 264 -18.53 -14.06 7.47
CA PRO A 264 -19.82 -13.48 7.14
C PRO A 264 -20.68 -13.31 8.39
N VAL A 265 -21.49 -12.26 8.44
CA VAL A 265 -22.45 -12.01 9.55
C VAL A 265 -23.47 -13.14 9.66
N GLY A 266 -23.82 -13.76 8.54
CA GLY A 266 -24.75 -14.87 8.46
C GLY A 266 -24.82 -15.40 7.03
N PHE A 267 -25.74 -16.30 6.79
CA PHE A 267 -25.92 -16.96 5.49
C PHE A 267 -27.39 -17.11 5.13
N ARG A 268 -27.64 -17.54 3.89
CA ARG A 268 -28.96 -17.81 3.37
C ARG A 268 -29.02 -19.28 2.96
N ALA A 269 -30.03 -19.99 3.44
CA ALA A 269 -30.28 -21.37 3.07
C ALA A 269 -31.78 -21.60 2.87
N PRO A 270 -32.19 -22.56 2.03
CA PRO A 270 -33.58 -23.02 1.97
C PRO A 270 -33.95 -23.67 3.31
N LEU A 271 -35.18 -23.42 3.79
CA LEU A 271 -35.69 -24.11 4.96
C LEU A 271 -35.99 -25.55 4.54
N GLN A 272 -35.26 -26.53 5.07
CA GLN A 272 -35.66 -27.93 4.95
C GLN A 272 -36.84 -28.14 5.90
N GLN A 273 -38.06 -27.99 5.38
CA GLN A 273 -39.24 -28.48 6.08
C GLN A 273 -39.19 -30.00 6.04
N LYS A 274 -39.00 -30.66 7.19
CA LYS A 274 -39.44 -32.05 7.37
C LYS A 274 -40.95 -32.08 7.13
N LEU A 275 -41.38 -32.46 5.91
CA LEU A 275 -42.78 -32.78 5.67
C LEU A 275 -43.11 -33.98 6.56
N PRO A 276 -44.18 -33.92 7.39
CA PRO A 276 -44.70 -35.12 8.00
C PRO A 276 -45.15 -36.03 6.87
N SER A 277 -44.64 -37.26 6.86
CA SER A 277 -44.97 -38.31 5.92
C SER A 277 -46.45 -38.71 6.06
N THR A 278 -47.32 -38.03 5.34
CA THR A 278 -48.71 -38.47 5.16
C THR A 278 -49.17 -38.15 3.75
N SER A 279 -49.31 -39.21 2.99
CA SER A 279 -49.99 -39.44 1.70
C SER A 279 -49.17 -39.17 0.40
N PRO A 280 -49.18 -40.20 -0.52
CA PRO A 280 -48.41 -40.17 -1.77
C PRO A 280 -49.02 -39.36 -2.93
N ASP A 281 -50.16 -38.70 -2.76
CA ASP A 281 -50.93 -38.10 -3.87
C ASP A 281 -51.25 -36.61 -3.67
N ALA A 282 -50.30 -35.78 -3.28
CA ALA A 282 -50.47 -34.33 -3.33
C ALA A 282 -49.72 -33.74 -4.53
N PRO A 283 -50.40 -32.95 -5.43
CA PRO A 283 -49.71 -32.30 -6.55
C PRO A 283 -48.67 -31.35 -6.02
N SER A 284 -47.45 -31.46 -6.54
CA SER A 284 -46.32 -30.58 -6.27
C SER A 284 -46.66 -29.15 -6.73
N VAL A 285 -47.37 -28.42 -5.87
CA VAL A 285 -47.49 -26.96 -6.01
C VAL A 285 -46.11 -26.40 -5.81
N GLY A 286 -45.54 -25.76 -6.84
CA GLY A 286 -44.23 -25.18 -6.83
C GLY A 286 -44.04 -24.25 -5.64
N LEU A 287 -43.42 -24.75 -4.57
CA LEU A 287 -42.89 -23.93 -3.51
C LEU A 287 -41.76 -23.08 -4.12
N ARG A 288 -42.01 -21.79 -4.29
CA ARG A 288 -40.96 -20.82 -4.39
C ARG A 288 -40.08 -21.02 -3.16
N ASP A 289 -38.85 -21.50 -3.35
CA ASP A 289 -37.82 -21.63 -2.30
C ASP A 289 -37.68 -20.33 -1.54
N LYS A 290 -38.36 -20.16 -0.43
CA LYS A 290 -38.16 -19.04 0.48
C LYS A 290 -36.80 -19.26 1.15
N MET A 291 -35.77 -18.60 0.63
CA MET A 291 -34.47 -18.55 1.24
C MET A 291 -34.57 -17.84 2.59
N ASN A 292 -34.36 -18.57 3.68
CA ASN A 292 -34.30 -18.00 5.01
C ASN A 292 -32.93 -17.43 5.33
N VAL A 293 -32.91 -16.47 6.26
CA VAL A 293 -31.68 -15.79 6.70
C VAL A 293 -31.31 -16.27 8.08
N PHE A 294 -30.10 -16.77 8.21
CA PHE A 294 -29.52 -17.31 9.44
C PHE A 294 -28.36 -16.46 9.93
N LEU A 295 -28.20 -16.33 11.25
CA LEU A 295 -27.17 -15.54 11.89
C LEU A 295 -26.07 -16.44 12.45
N TYR A 296 -24.81 -16.08 12.24
CA TYR A 296 -23.69 -16.66 12.97
C TYR A 296 -23.56 -15.98 14.34
N ASN A 297 -23.86 -16.70 15.40
CA ASN A 297 -23.85 -16.21 16.77
C ASN A 297 -22.84 -16.92 17.68
N HIS A 298 -22.23 -18.00 17.20
CA HIS A 298 -21.15 -18.71 17.89
C HIS A 298 -19.87 -18.66 17.04
N LEU A 299 -18.74 -18.27 17.67
CA LEU A 299 -17.46 -18.08 16.97
C LEU A 299 -16.39 -18.97 17.59
N LYS A 300 -15.85 -19.92 16.82
CA LYS A 300 -14.69 -20.72 17.23
C LYS A 300 -13.40 -20.06 16.74
N PHE A 301 -12.56 -19.64 17.64
CA PHE A 301 -11.24 -19.08 17.35
C PHE A 301 -10.16 -20.14 17.47
N SER A 302 -9.41 -20.38 16.43
CA SER A 302 -8.22 -21.23 16.43
C SER A 302 -6.98 -20.33 16.29
N ILE A 303 -6.17 -20.29 17.36
CA ILE A 303 -4.98 -19.44 17.43
C ILE A 303 -3.75 -20.35 17.35
N THR A 304 -3.01 -20.23 16.26
CA THR A 304 -1.76 -20.98 16.08
C THR A 304 -0.60 -20.18 16.65
N TYR A 305 0.28 -20.85 17.40
CA TYR A 305 1.45 -20.22 18.00
C TYR A 305 2.70 -21.08 17.84
N HIS A 306 3.85 -20.41 17.83
CA HIS A 306 5.17 -21.01 17.80
C HIS A 306 5.93 -20.68 19.09
N GLU A 307 6.60 -21.66 19.67
CA GLU A 307 7.38 -21.54 20.89
C GLU A 307 8.78 -22.11 20.69
N ASP A 308 9.79 -21.30 20.93
CA ASP A 308 11.18 -21.72 20.92
C ASP A 308 11.91 -21.19 22.15
N PRO A 309 11.95 -21.98 23.25
CA PRO A 309 12.60 -21.55 24.49
C PRO A 309 14.09 -21.23 24.34
N SER A 310 14.74 -21.67 23.25
CA SER A 310 16.16 -21.41 22.99
C SER A 310 16.40 -19.99 22.46
N GLN A 311 15.42 -19.42 21.74
CA GLN A 311 15.56 -18.14 21.05
C GLN A 311 14.83 -16.98 21.78
N PHE A 312 13.65 -17.22 22.36
CA PHE A 312 12.83 -16.20 22.99
C PHE A 312 12.05 -16.74 24.19
N ASP A 313 11.60 -15.81 25.05
CA ASP A 313 10.80 -16.16 26.24
C ASP A 313 9.30 -15.93 25.88
N GLY A 314 8.46 -16.97 25.97
CA GLY A 314 7.02 -16.88 25.66
C GLY A 314 6.68 -17.43 24.29
N VAL A 315 5.49 -17.08 23.78
CA VAL A 315 4.95 -17.55 22.50
C VAL A 315 4.83 -16.42 21.49
N ARG A 316 4.94 -16.74 20.22
CA ARG A 316 4.67 -15.85 19.08
C ARG A 316 3.48 -16.37 18.30
N ILE A 317 2.49 -15.52 18.06
CA ILE A 317 1.29 -15.87 17.32
C ILE A 317 1.62 -15.93 15.84
N THR A 318 1.36 -17.08 15.21
CA THR A 318 1.64 -17.35 13.81
C THR A 318 0.38 -17.49 12.95
N GLY A 319 -0.78 -17.85 13.55
CA GLY A 319 -2.04 -17.98 12.81
C GLY A 319 -3.23 -17.50 13.64
N PHE A 320 -4.29 -17.05 12.93
CA PHE A 320 -5.54 -16.61 13.54
C PHE A 320 -6.72 -16.97 12.62
N ASP A 321 -7.35 -18.10 12.91
CA ASP A 321 -8.45 -18.64 12.14
C ASP A 321 -9.78 -18.55 12.90
N ILE A 322 -10.90 -18.52 12.17
CA ILE A 322 -12.24 -18.48 12.72
C ILE A 322 -13.17 -19.43 11.98
N HIS A 323 -13.99 -20.16 12.75
CA HIS A 323 -15.09 -20.96 12.24
C HIS A 323 -16.41 -20.45 12.82
N PRO A 324 -17.22 -19.73 12.04
CA PRO A 324 -18.51 -19.22 12.48
C PRO A 324 -19.56 -20.34 12.45
N VAL A 325 -20.33 -20.43 13.52
CA VAL A 325 -21.40 -21.43 13.69
C VAL A 325 -22.72 -20.72 14.00
N SER A 326 -23.84 -21.23 13.49
CA SER A 326 -25.17 -20.75 13.79
C SER A 326 -25.83 -21.72 14.74
N VAL A 327 -26.16 -21.27 15.97
CA VAL A 327 -26.77 -22.13 16.99
C VAL A 327 -27.92 -21.43 17.70
N SER A 328 -29.06 -22.09 17.76
CA SER A 328 -30.19 -21.65 18.57
C SER A 328 -30.01 -22.12 20.01
N HIS A 329 -29.44 -21.24 20.85
CA HIS A 329 -29.25 -21.55 22.28
C HIS A 329 -30.54 -21.49 23.08
N ASP A 330 -30.70 -22.38 24.06
CA ASP A 330 -31.78 -22.33 24.99
C ASP A 330 -31.68 -21.10 25.91
N ILE A 331 -32.81 -20.40 26.07
CA ILE A 331 -32.83 -19.18 26.87
C ILE A 331 -32.90 -19.54 28.36
N PRO A 332 -31.93 -19.11 29.17
CA PRO A 332 -31.93 -19.35 30.60
C PRO A 332 -33.17 -18.74 31.27
N LYS A 333 -33.77 -19.44 32.22
CA LYS A 333 -34.96 -18.98 32.98
C LYS A 333 -34.72 -17.65 33.71
N ALA A 334 -33.47 -17.35 34.07
CA ALA A 334 -33.07 -16.11 34.77
C ALA A 334 -33.07 -14.85 33.88
N GLY A 335 -33.19 -14.97 32.57
CA GLY A 335 -33.27 -13.84 31.66
C GLY A 335 -31.95 -12.99 31.51
N VAL A 336 -30.91 -13.28 32.28
CA VAL A 336 -29.59 -12.61 32.22
C VAL A 336 -28.56 -13.67 31.90
N VAL A 337 -27.74 -13.38 30.90
CA VAL A 337 -26.62 -14.24 30.47
C VAL A 337 -25.31 -13.57 30.89
N THR A 338 -24.51 -14.29 31.68
CA THR A 338 -23.16 -13.88 32.11
C THR A 338 -22.15 -14.93 31.64
N ALA A 339 -20.86 -14.61 31.65
CA ALA A 339 -19.80 -15.53 31.26
C ALA A 339 -19.75 -16.84 32.07
N SER A 340 -20.39 -16.89 33.25
CA SER A 340 -20.50 -18.08 34.10
C SER A 340 -21.76 -18.90 33.86
N THR A 341 -22.68 -18.46 32.97
CA THR A 341 -23.96 -19.16 32.69
C THR A 341 -23.67 -20.40 31.86
N LYS A 342 -24.04 -21.59 32.39
CA LYS A 342 -23.92 -22.82 31.62
C LYS A 342 -25.15 -22.93 30.68
N LEU A 343 -24.89 -23.06 29.40
CA LEU A 343 -25.89 -23.29 28.37
C LEU A 343 -26.06 -24.80 28.15
N SER A 344 -27.28 -25.30 28.06
CA SER A 344 -27.58 -26.72 27.82
C SER A 344 -27.06 -27.21 26.48
N THR A 345 -27.06 -26.32 25.46
CA THR A 345 -26.55 -26.56 24.10
C THR A 345 -25.06 -26.71 24.02
N CYS A 346 -24.31 -26.40 25.09
CA CYS A 346 -22.83 -26.42 25.16
C CYS A 346 -22.29 -27.60 25.99
N SER A 347 -23.14 -28.50 26.46
CA SER A 347 -22.73 -29.62 27.31
C SER A 347 -22.21 -30.81 26.47
N GLY A 348 -20.88 -30.84 26.23
CA GLY A 348 -20.16 -32.07 25.85
C GLY A 348 -20.04 -32.36 24.36
N MET A 349 -20.54 -31.55 23.45
CA MET A 349 -20.36 -31.72 21.99
C MET A 349 -19.56 -30.52 21.43
N GLU A 350 -18.66 -30.80 20.52
CA GLU A 350 -18.17 -29.74 19.61
C GLU A 350 -19.36 -29.21 18.81
N LEU A 351 -19.65 -27.92 18.93
CA LEU A 351 -20.72 -27.26 18.19
C LEU A 351 -20.34 -27.21 16.72
N GLU A 352 -20.99 -28.04 15.91
CA GLU A 352 -20.86 -27.99 14.45
C GLU A 352 -22.08 -27.28 13.82
N ASN A 353 -21.98 -26.97 12.54
CA ASN A 353 -23.06 -26.37 11.77
C ASN A 353 -24.14 -27.45 11.49
N ASP A 354 -25.04 -27.69 12.43
CA ASP A 354 -26.19 -28.58 12.28
C ASP A 354 -27.40 -27.80 11.72
N PRO A 355 -27.95 -28.19 10.56
CA PRO A 355 -29.12 -27.53 9.97
C PRO A 355 -30.32 -27.42 10.89
N ASP A 356 -30.54 -28.41 11.78
CA ASP A 356 -31.66 -28.42 12.72
C ASP A 356 -31.53 -27.41 13.88
N LEU A 357 -30.31 -26.92 14.14
CA LEU A 357 -30.00 -25.98 15.21
C LEU A 357 -29.76 -24.53 14.72
N TYR A 358 -29.95 -24.25 13.44
CA TYR A 358 -29.65 -22.89 12.90
C TYR A 358 -30.57 -21.82 13.51
N LEU A 359 -29.96 -20.69 13.91
CA LEU A 359 -30.67 -19.51 14.40
C LEU A 359 -31.30 -18.73 13.25
N SER A 360 -32.63 -18.93 13.03
CA SER A 360 -33.35 -18.20 12.00
C SER A 360 -33.71 -16.78 12.43
N LEU A 361 -33.53 -15.81 11.54
CA LEU A 361 -33.99 -14.43 11.70
C LEU A 361 -35.36 -14.19 11.07
N THR A 362 -36.09 -15.25 10.68
CA THR A 362 -37.46 -15.15 10.16
C THR A 362 -38.46 -14.96 11.29
N LEU A 363 -39.36 -14.00 11.08
CA LEU A 363 -40.45 -13.70 12.03
C LEU A 363 -41.57 -14.68 11.82
N GLU A 364 -41.63 -15.77 12.58
CA GLU A 364 -42.78 -16.67 12.52
C GLU A 364 -43.94 -16.28 13.47
N ASN A 365 -43.67 -15.71 14.65
CA ASN A 365 -44.72 -15.35 15.61
C ASN A 365 -44.32 -14.23 16.60
N GLY A 366 -43.72 -13.17 16.15
CA GLY A 366 -43.38 -12.06 17.05
C GLY A 366 -42.45 -11.03 16.47
N ASN A 367 -42.50 -9.83 17.00
CA ASN A 367 -41.66 -8.72 16.52
C ASN A 367 -40.20 -8.74 17.03
N SER A 368 -39.81 -9.77 17.76
CA SER A 368 -38.45 -9.83 18.37
C SER A 368 -37.86 -11.24 18.37
N VAL A 369 -36.55 -11.30 18.11
CA VAL A 369 -35.70 -12.50 18.20
C VAL A 369 -34.67 -12.29 19.28
N LYS A 370 -34.56 -13.24 20.24
CA LYS A 370 -33.52 -13.22 21.27
C LYS A 370 -32.31 -14.01 20.79
N VAL A 371 -31.15 -13.42 20.81
CA VAL A 371 -29.91 -14.01 20.35
C VAL A 371 -28.90 -14.05 21.50
N ILE A 372 -28.32 -15.20 21.77
CA ILE A 372 -27.21 -15.38 22.68
C ILE A 372 -25.94 -15.52 21.84
N TYR A 373 -24.95 -14.67 22.12
CA TYR A 373 -23.63 -14.75 21.50
C TYR A 373 -22.68 -15.53 22.42
N SER A 374 -21.91 -16.45 21.81
CA SER A 374 -20.94 -17.29 22.52
C SER A 374 -19.68 -17.47 21.68
N TYR A 375 -18.59 -17.92 22.31
CA TYR A 375 -17.33 -18.16 21.61
C TYR A 375 -16.51 -19.29 22.24
N ASP A 376 -15.68 -19.93 21.41
CA ASP A 376 -14.66 -20.90 21.78
C ASP A 376 -13.28 -20.33 21.45
N VAL A 377 -12.27 -20.75 22.20
CA VAL A 377 -10.87 -20.42 21.93
C VAL A 377 -10.05 -21.70 22.04
N GLN A 378 -9.35 -22.04 20.99
CA GLN A 378 -8.41 -23.16 20.94
C GLN A 378 -7.03 -22.67 20.56
N TRP A 379 -6.02 -23.04 21.35
CA TRP A 379 -4.62 -22.75 21.08
C TRP A 379 -3.94 -23.97 20.48
N ILE A 380 -3.35 -23.81 19.29
CA ILE A 380 -2.69 -24.88 18.52
C ILE A 380 -1.20 -24.57 18.42
N GLN A 381 -0.34 -25.42 18.97
CA GLN A 381 1.09 -25.30 18.79
C GLN A 381 1.47 -25.76 17.37
N SER A 382 2.30 -25.00 16.69
CA SER A 382 2.86 -25.37 15.39
C SER A 382 4.35 -25.01 15.36
N ASP A 383 5.16 -26.02 15.12
CA ASP A 383 6.61 -25.85 14.97
C ASP A 383 7.00 -25.56 13.52
N ASP A 384 6.10 -25.86 12.55
CA ASP A 384 6.34 -25.71 11.12
C ASP A 384 6.23 -24.27 10.64
N LEU A 385 5.38 -23.43 11.30
CA LEU A 385 5.09 -22.08 10.86
C LEU A 385 5.85 -21.05 11.69
N LEU A 386 6.90 -20.49 11.12
CA LEU A 386 7.69 -19.45 11.75
C LEU A 386 6.95 -18.09 11.73
N TRP A 387 7.27 -17.22 12.71
CA TRP A 387 6.68 -15.88 12.76
C TRP A 387 6.97 -15.03 11.50
N ALA A 388 8.10 -15.26 10.83
CA ALA A 388 8.47 -14.56 9.61
C ALA A 388 7.53 -14.90 8.45
N ASP A 389 7.09 -16.16 8.38
CA ASP A 389 6.34 -16.73 7.26
C ASP A 389 4.81 -16.71 7.49
N ARG A 390 4.37 -16.17 8.64
CA ARG A 390 2.95 -16.13 9.04
C ARG A 390 2.02 -15.43 8.06
N TRP A 391 2.58 -14.62 7.14
CA TRP A 391 1.81 -13.94 6.11
C TRP A 391 1.60 -14.75 4.84
N ASP A 392 2.38 -15.82 4.63
CA ASP A 392 2.32 -16.64 3.40
C ASP A 392 0.98 -17.34 3.27
N VAL A 393 0.36 -17.70 4.40
CA VAL A 393 -0.99 -18.30 4.43
C VAL A 393 -2.05 -17.37 3.80
N TYR A 394 -1.88 -16.05 3.91
CA TYR A 394 -2.79 -15.06 3.33
C TYR A 394 -2.63 -14.90 1.82
N LEU A 395 -1.57 -15.45 1.26
CA LEU A 395 -1.26 -15.44 -0.17
C LEU A 395 -1.81 -16.70 -0.86
N ILE A 396 -2.15 -17.75 -0.10
CA ILE A 396 -2.76 -18.96 -0.63
C ILE A 396 -4.12 -18.59 -1.26
N GLY A 397 -4.26 -18.84 -2.56
CA GLY A 397 -5.47 -18.46 -3.33
C GLY A 397 -5.47 -17.01 -3.82
N ALA A 398 -4.37 -16.25 -3.66
CA ALA A 398 -4.17 -15.05 -4.45
C ALA A 398 -4.04 -15.46 -5.93
N PRO A 399 -4.66 -14.71 -6.87
CA PRO A 399 -4.51 -15.03 -8.28
C PRO A 399 -3.02 -14.97 -8.64
N ASP A 400 -2.56 -16.08 -9.13
CA ASP A 400 -1.27 -16.45 -9.67
C ASP A 400 -0.20 -15.34 -9.74
N ASP A 401 0.84 -15.46 -8.90
CA ASP A 401 2.05 -14.64 -8.98
C ASP A 401 2.68 -14.71 -10.38
N ASP A 402 2.54 -15.83 -11.06
CA ASP A 402 3.00 -16.06 -12.42
C ASP A 402 2.37 -15.09 -13.42
N ILE A 403 1.09 -14.74 -13.28
CA ILE A 403 0.40 -13.80 -14.17
C ILE A 403 1.01 -12.39 -14.07
N HIS A 404 1.37 -11.94 -12.86
CA HIS A 404 2.06 -10.66 -12.68
C HIS A 404 3.43 -10.65 -13.34
N TYR A 405 4.19 -11.72 -13.21
CA TYR A 405 5.49 -11.85 -13.85
C TYR A 405 5.38 -11.84 -15.38
N TYR A 406 4.46 -12.62 -15.95
CA TYR A 406 4.22 -12.64 -17.40
C TYR A 406 3.71 -11.29 -17.91
N SER A 407 2.88 -10.59 -17.16
CA SER A 407 2.39 -9.26 -17.53
C SER A 407 3.54 -8.25 -17.64
N ILE A 408 4.46 -8.23 -16.66
CA ILE A 408 5.62 -7.32 -16.70
C ILE A 408 6.56 -7.67 -17.85
N VAL A 409 6.84 -8.95 -18.08
CA VAL A 409 7.67 -9.39 -19.20
C VAL A 409 7.05 -8.94 -20.52
N ASN A 410 5.74 -9.14 -20.69
CA ASN A 410 5.02 -8.69 -21.89
C ASN A 410 5.08 -7.16 -22.07
N SER A 411 4.82 -6.41 -21.00
CA SER A 411 4.89 -4.94 -21.03
C SER A 411 6.31 -4.44 -21.32
N LEU A 412 7.33 -5.08 -20.76
CA LEU A 412 8.73 -4.77 -21.04
C LEU A 412 9.10 -5.07 -22.51
N MET A 413 8.64 -6.19 -23.04
CA MET A 413 8.84 -6.54 -24.46
C MET A 413 8.20 -5.52 -25.41
N ILE A 414 6.98 -5.06 -25.09
CA ILE A 414 6.30 -4.01 -25.86
C ILE A 414 7.13 -2.71 -25.82
N VAL A 415 7.62 -2.30 -24.64
CA VAL A 415 8.45 -1.09 -24.50
C VAL A 415 9.76 -1.22 -25.28
N LEU A 416 10.44 -2.36 -25.21
CA LEU A 416 11.68 -2.60 -25.96
C LEU A 416 11.46 -2.58 -27.46
N PHE A 417 10.38 -3.21 -27.94
CA PHE A 417 10.00 -3.20 -29.35
C PHE A 417 9.71 -1.76 -29.82
N MET A 418 8.88 -1.03 -29.07
CA MET A 418 8.57 0.37 -29.36
C MET A 418 9.83 1.24 -29.35
N THR A 419 10.71 1.05 -28.39
CA THR A 419 12.00 1.77 -28.31
C THR A 419 12.84 1.51 -29.57
N GLY A 420 12.92 0.25 -30.01
CA GLY A 420 13.64 -0.14 -31.21
C GLY A 420 13.03 0.47 -32.48
N ALA A 421 11.71 0.42 -32.60
CA ALA A 421 10.98 1.00 -33.72
C ALA A 421 11.17 2.53 -33.81
N ILE A 422 10.99 3.22 -32.68
CA ILE A 422 11.17 4.67 -32.58
C ILE A 422 12.63 5.08 -32.87
N ALA A 423 13.59 4.37 -32.29
CA ALA A 423 15.01 4.63 -32.56
C ALA A 423 15.33 4.44 -34.04
N THR A 424 14.80 3.39 -34.68
CA THR A 424 15.01 3.14 -36.11
C THR A 424 14.40 4.26 -36.96
N ILE A 425 13.16 4.66 -36.68
CA ILE A 425 12.49 5.75 -37.41
C ILE A 425 13.29 7.04 -37.26
N MET A 426 13.62 7.40 -36.03
CA MET A 426 14.38 8.64 -35.74
C MET A 426 15.77 8.63 -36.37
N ILE A 427 16.50 7.53 -36.33
CA ILE A 427 17.82 7.43 -36.94
C ILE A 427 17.70 7.52 -38.49
N ARG A 428 16.71 6.85 -39.08
CA ARG A 428 16.49 6.92 -40.54
C ARG A 428 16.17 8.35 -40.99
N THR A 429 15.24 8.99 -40.30
CA THR A 429 14.80 10.35 -40.64
C THR A 429 15.90 11.36 -40.44
N LEU A 430 16.61 11.31 -39.29
CA LEU A 430 17.77 12.16 -39.03
C LEU A 430 18.90 11.93 -40.04
N ARG A 431 19.19 10.68 -40.43
CA ARG A 431 20.19 10.39 -41.48
C ARG A 431 19.78 10.95 -42.81
N LYS A 432 18.50 10.81 -43.19
CA LYS A 432 17.98 11.39 -44.43
C LYS A 432 18.10 12.90 -44.42
N ASP A 433 17.75 13.54 -43.31
CA ASP A 433 17.85 14.98 -43.18
C ASP A 433 19.29 15.48 -43.18
N ILE A 434 20.24 14.74 -42.56
CA ILE A 434 21.66 15.08 -42.55
C ILE A 434 22.30 14.80 -43.91
N SER A 435 21.93 13.75 -44.64
CA SER A 435 22.45 13.49 -45.98
C SER A 435 22.03 14.56 -46.97
N GLY A 436 20.79 15.06 -46.93
CA GLY A 436 20.30 16.18 -47.70
C GLY A 436 21.08 17.50 -47.47
N TYR A 437 21.75 17.66 -46.31
CA TYR A 437 22.62 18.81 -46.06
C TYR A 437 23.96 18.70 -46.68
N ASN A 438 24.46 17.51 -46.95
CA ASN A 438 25.79 17.29 -47.49
C ASN A 438 25.74 17.22 -49.06
N GLU A 439 24.58 17.21 -49.67
CA GLU A 439 24.41 17.37 -51.10
C GLU A 439 24.58 18.86 -51.43
N LEU A 440 25.39 19.17 -52.44
CA LEU A 440 25.60 20.53 -52.94
C LEU A 440 24.25 21.00 -53.54
N GLN A 441 23.49 21.73 -52.74
CA GLN A 441 22.23 22.33 -53.18
C GLN A 441 22.49 23.54 -54.07
N THR A 442 21.77 23.65 -55.16
CA THR A 442 21.70 24.87 -55.94
C THR A 442 21.05 25.98 -55.10
N LEU A 443 21.43 27.26 -55.33
CA LEU A 443 20.90 28.41 -54.57
C LEU A 443 19.36 28.49 -54.55
N GLU A 444 18.68 27.90 -55.57
CA GLU A 444 17.23 27.83 -55.64
C GLU A 444 16.63 26.74 -54.76
N GLU A 445 17.28 25.58 -54.61
CA GLU A 445 16.86 24.50 -53.70
C GLU A 445 17.08 24.85 -52.24
N ALA A 446 18.05 25.69 -51.90
CA ALA A 446 18.31 26.19 -50.56
C ALA A 446 17.20 27.13 -50.02
N GLN A 447 16.36 27.71 -50.94
CA GLN A 447 15.20 28.52 -50.55
C GLN A 447 13.95 27.70 -50.22
N GLU A 448 13.88 26.41 -50.60
CA GLU A 448 12.77 25.50 -50.29
C GLU A 448 13.07 24.54 -49.14
N GLU A 449 13.68 25.02 -48.07
CA GLU A 449 13.78 24.20 -46.85
C GLU A 449 12.40 23.84 -46.33
N THR A 450 12.10 22.56 -46.25
CA THR A 450 10.83 22.04 -45.74
C THR A 450 10.99 21.30 -44.41
N GLY A 451 9.94 21.30 -43.60
CA GLY A 451 9.86 20.49 -42.42
C GLY A 451 10.30 21.21 -41.12
N TRP A 452 10.69 20.43 -40.10
CA TRP A 452 10.89 20.90 -38.74
C TRP A 452 11.98 21.99 -38.57
N LYS A 453 12.96 22.05 -39.49
CA LYS A 453 14.04 23.07 -39.45
C LYS A 453 13.53 24.48 -39.64
N LEU A 454 12.52 24.67 -40.49
CA LEU A 454 11.90 25.96 -40.73
C LEU A 454 11.31 26.60 -39.47
N LEU A 455 11.00 25.77 -38.46
CA LEU A 455 10.41 26.23 -37.22
C LEU A 455 11.43 26.75 -36.20
N HIS A 456 12.74 26.81 -36.54
CA HIS A 456 13.78 27.21 -35.60
C HIS A 456 13.47 28.53 -34.84
N GLY A 457 12.81 29.50 -35.52
CA GLY A 457 12.44 30.79 -34.95
C GLY A 457 11.13 30.80 -34.15
N ASP A 458 10.33 29.72 -34.18
CA ASP A 458 8.99 29.71 -33.54
C ASP A 458 8.76 28.54 -32.59
N VAL A 459 9.62 27.53 -32.60
CA VAL A 459 9.46 26.30 -31.79
C VAL A 459 9.42 26.57 -30.29
N PHE A 460 10.17 27.57 -29.80
CA PHE A 460 10.19 27.95 -28.39
C PHE A 460 9.26 29.12 -28.07
N ARG A 461 8.39 29.50 -29.00
CA ARG A 461 7.37 30.53 -28.75
C ARG A 461 6.42 30.05 -27.64
N PRO A 462 6.21 30.84 -26.58
CA PRO A 462 5.29 30.49 -25.50
C PRO A 462 3.87 30.20 -26.01
N PRO A 463 3.15 29.26 -25.39
CA PRO A 463 1.78 28.96 -25.77
C PRO A 463 0.89 30.17 -25.50
N GLN A 464 0.06 30.56 -26.49
CA GLN A 464 -0.88 31.67 -26.36
C GLN A 464 -2.06 31.29 -25.42
N LEU A 465 -2.46 30.03 -25.42
CA LEU A 465 -3.55 29.53 -24.60
C LEU A 465 -3.04 29.19 -23.18
N SER A 466 -3.47 29.97 -22.19
CA SER A 466 -3.29 29.71 -20.75
C SER A 466 -1.95 29.12 -20.33
N PRO A 467 -0.81 29.81 -20.51
CA PRO A 467 0.52 29.29 -20.11
C PRO A 467 0.61 28.99 -18.61
N MET A 468 -0.15 29.74 -17.80
CA MET A 468 -0.24 29.50 -16.36
C MET A 468 -0.85 28.13 -16.05
N LEU A 469 -1.96 27.75 -16.69
CA LEU A 469 -2.60 26.46 -16.45
C LEU A 469 -1.68 25.30 -16.84
N LEU A 470 -1.01 25.40 -17.97
CA LEU A 470 -0.05 24.39 -18.40
C LEU A 470 1.09 24.22 -17.38
N SER A 471 1.69 25.33 -16.91
CA SER A 471 2.78 25.28 -15.93
C SER A 471 2.33 24.70 -14.60
N VAL A 472 1.09 25.00 -14.14
CA VAL A 472 0.49 24.43 -12.94
C VAL A 472 0.26 22.93 -13.10
N MET A 473 -0.30 22.48 -14.21
CA MET A 473 -0.60 21.06 -14.46
C MET A 473 0.69 20.23 -14.54
N VAL A 474 1.71 20.74 -15.21
CA VAL A 474 3.02 20.05 -15.29
C VAL A 474 3.72 20.01 -13.91
N GLY A 475 3.70 21.10 -13.16
CA GLY A 475 4.25 21.13 -11.81
C GLY A 475 3.55 20.15 -10.86
N THR A 476 2.22 20.13 -10.88
CA THR A 476 1.42 19.22 -10.04
C THR A 476 1.62 17.76 -10.44
N GLY A 477 1.68 17.45 -11.74
CA GLY A 477 1.93 16.07 -12.19
C GLY A 477 3.32 15.57 -11.82
N ALA A 478 4.35 16.43 -11.84
CA ALA A 478 5.69 16.11 -11.35
C ALA A 478 5.68 15.81 -9.84
N GLN A 479 4.90 16.57 -9.05
CA GLN A 479 4.71 16.31 -7.61
C GLN A 479 4.08 14.94 -7.38
N ILE A 480 2.98 14.63 -8.09
CA ILE A 480 2.29 13.33 -7.97
C ILE A 480 3.25 12.18 -8.30
N GLY A 481 3.94 12.27 -9.44
CA GLY A 481 4.83 11.20 -9.89
C GLY A 481 5.96 10.92 -8.90
N LEU A 482 6.63 11.96 -8.41
CA LEU A 482 7.73 11.81 -7.45
C LEU A 482 7.25 11.36 -6.08
N SER A 483 6.12 11.86 -5.59
CA SER A 483 5.56 11.43 -4.31
C SER A 483 5.18 9.95 -4.33
N PHE A 484 4.57 9.48 -5.43
CA PHE A 484 4.23 8.08 -5.62
C PHE A 484 5.49 7.20 -5.71
N ALA A 485 6.49 7.61 -6.51
CA ALA A 485 7.77 6.89 -6.62
C ALA A 485 8.45 6.73 -5.26
N PHE A 486 8.58 7.81 -4.49
CA PHE A 486 9.16 7.76 -3.15
C PHE A 486 8.35 6.89 -2.18
N ALA A 487 7.00 6.92 -2.25
CA ALA A 487 6.16 6.07 -1.43
C ALA A 487 6.40 4.57 -1.74
N MET A 488 6.52 4.22 -3.01
CA MET A 488 6.82 2.85 -3.43
C MET A 488 8.22 2.40 -3.02
N ILE A 489 9.23 3.28 -3.14
CA ILE A 489 10.60 3.00 -2.67
C ILE A 489 10.61 2.75 -1.16
N LEU A 490 9.92 3.59 -0.36
CA LEU A 490 9.81 3.38 1.08
C LEU A 490 9.07 2.08 1.44
N ALA A 491 8.08 1.70 0.65
CA ALA A 491 7.39 0.43 0.81
C ALA A 491 8.29 -0.77 0.48
N MET A 492 9.08 -0.70 -0.61
CA MET A 492 10.09 -1.71 -0.96
C MET A 492 11.15 -1.88 0.13
N LEU A 493 11.63 -0.78 0.69
CA LEU A 493 12.60 -0.78 1.78
C LEU A 493 12.01 -1.24 3.12
N LYS A 494 10.72 -1.65 3.14
CA LYS A 494 9.97 -2.06 4.35
C LYS A 494 9.95 -0.99 5.46
N VAL A 495 10.26 0.27 5.13
CA VAL A 495 10.12 1.42 6.06
C VAL A 495 8.63 1.66 6.34
N THR A 496 7.81 1.54 5.29
CA THR A 496 6.35 1.53 5.42
C THR A 496 5.86 0.09 5.28
N ASN A 497 5.22 -0.41 6.33
CA ASN A 497 4.67 -1.76 6.31
C ASN A 497 3.31 -1.76 5.59
N SER A 498 3.22 -2.42 4.44
CA SER A 498 1.98 -2.53 3.65
C SER A 498 0.87 -3.29 4.38
N MET A 499 1.25 -4.15 5.33
CA MET A 499 0.30 -4.93 6.12
C MET A 499 -0.38 -4.11 7.23
N LYS A 500 0.23 -2.99 7.67
CA LYS A 500 -0.44 -2.08 8.60
C LYS A 500 -1.42 -1.18 7.85
N LYS A 501 -2.69 -1.32 8.20
CA LYS A 501 -3.78 -0.56 7.59
C LYS A 501 -3.52 0.95 7.61
N GLY A 502 -3.71 1.61 6.47
CA GLY A 502 -3.56 3.04 6.29
C GLY A 502 -2.12 3.59 6.31
N GLN A 503 -1.08 2.78 6.51
CA GLN A 503 0.29 3.29 6.58
C GLN A 503 0.80 3.76 5.22
N ILE A 504 0.51 3.04 4.15
CA ILE A 504 0.87 3.46 2.78
C ILE A 504 0.18 4.79 2.45
N LEU A 505 -1.12 4.92 2.71
CA LEU A 505 -1.86 6.15 2.45
C LEU A 505 -1.31 7.33 3.26
N THR A 506 -0.96 7.11 4.54
CA THR A 506 -0.30 8.14 5.36
C THR A 506 1.02 8.58 4.76
N SER A 507 1.84 7.64 4.29
CA SER A 507 3.13 7.92 3.65
C SER A 507 2.94 8.69 2.34
N MET A 508 1.97 8.30 1.52
CA MET A 508 1.64 8.99 0.27
C MET A 508 1.22 10.45 0.52
N ILE A 509 0.34 10.69 1.50
CA ILE A 509 -0.09 12.05 1.85
C ILE A 509 1.09 12.88 2.35
N LEU A 510 1.91 12.33 3.25
CA LEU A 510 3.07 13.04 3.78
C LEU A 510 4.09 13.38 2.68
N LEU A 511 4.41 12.43 1.82
CA LEU A 511 5.32 12.62 0.69
C LEU A 511 4.75 13.60 -0.33
N TYR A 512 3.46 13.54 -0.61
CA TYR A 512 2.80 14.53 -1.47
C TYR A 512 2.96 15.95 -0.92
N VAL A 513 2.77 16.15 0.36
CA VAL A 513 2.98 17.44 1.04
C VAL A 513 4.43 17.91 0.92
N LEU A 514 5.40 17.02 1.18
CA LEU A 514 6.83 17.34 1.10
C LEU A 514 7.30 17.64 -0.33
N CYS A 515 6.78 16.91 -1.31
CA CYS A 515 7.07 17.15 -2.73
C CYS A 515 6.41 18.42 -3.29
N GLY A 516 5.65 19.18 -2.50
CA GLY A 516 5.09 20.47 -2.89
C GLY A 516 6.13 21.46 -3.36
N SER A 517 7.35 21.42 -2.80
CA SER A 517 8.47 22.25 -3.24
C SER A 517 8.89 21.96 -4.70
N ILE A 518 8.75 20.72 -5.15
CA ILE A 518 9.05 20.30 -6.52
C ILE A 518 7.98 20.85 -7.49
N ALA A 519 6.70 20.79 -7.10
CA ALA A 519 5.63 21.38 -7.89
C ALA A 519 5.85 22.88 -8.12
N GLY A 520 6.14 23.62 -7.04
CA GLY A 520 6.45 25.04 -7.12
C GLY A 520 7.67 25.35 -7.99
N PHE A 521 8.73 24.55 -7.85
CA PHE A 521 9.95 24.69 -8.65
C PHE A 521 9.68 24.46 -10.13
N VAL A 522 9.07 23.34 -10.51
CA VAL A 522 8.82 22.99 -11.92
C VAL A 522 7.84 23.98 -12.55
N SER A 523 6.72 24.26 -11.87
CA SER A 523 5.72 25.22 -12.35
C SER A 523 6.33 26.61 -12.58
N SER A 524 7.09 27.14 -11.63
CA SER A 524 7.70 28.47 -11.74
C SER A 524 8.78 28.54 -12.84
N ARG A 525 9.53 27.46 -13.05
CA ARG A 525 10.55 27.38 -14.14
C ARG A 525 9.90 27.46 -15.51
N ILE A 526 8.82 26.71 -15.73
CA ILE A 526 8.08 26.73 -17.01
C ILE A 526 7.38 28.08 -17.18
N TYR A 527 6.77 28.62 -16.12
CA TYR A 527 6.07 29.90 -16.14
C TYR A 527 7.01 31.07 -16.44
N LYS A 528 8.23 31.06 -15.83
CA LYS A 528 9.29 32.04 -16.12
C LYS A 528 9.77 31.93 -17.57
N PHE A 529 9.87 30.71 -18.11
CA PHE A 529 10.21 30.48 -19.49
C PHE A 529 9.18 31.08 -20.46
N CYS A 530 7.90 31.04 -20.10
CA CYS A 530 6.82 31.66 -20.88
C CYS A 530 6.76 33.21 -20.75
N GLU A 531 7.76 33.86 -20.13
CA GLU A 531 7.85 35.32 -19.91
C GLU A 531 6.63 35.94 -19.20
N ALA A 532 5.87 35.14 -18.48
CA ALA A 532 4.64 35.58 -17.83
C ALA A 532 4.91 36.31 -16.50
N LYS A 533 4.16 37.40 -16.24
CA LYS A 533 4.43 38.37 -15.15
C LYS A 533 3.87 37.96 -13.78
N ASN A 534 2.75 37.23 -13.73
CA ASN A 534 1.99 36.99 -12.49
C ASN A 534 2.44 35.72 -11.73
N TRP A 535 3.74 35.65 -11.36
CA TRP A 535 4.30 34.49 -10.69
C TRP A 535 3.63 34.16 -9.34
N LYS A 536 3.17 35.17 -8.58
CA LYS A 536 2.46 34.96 -7.31
C LYS A 536 1.17 34.18 -7.52
N LEU A 537 0.37 34.57 -8.51
CA LEU A 537 -0.87 33.88 -8.85
C LEU A 537 -0.60 32.44 -9.32
N ASN A 538 0.43 32.26 -10.16
CA ASN A 538 0.85 30.92 -10.58
C ASN A 538 1.19 30.02 -9.39
N SER A 539 1.90 30.52 -8.39
CA SER A 539 2.27 29.78 -7.18
C SER A 539 1.03 29.45 -6.32
N ILE A 540 0.10 30.40 -6.16
CA ILE A 540 -1.16 30.18 -5.45
C ILE A 540 -1.97 29.08 -6.17
N VAL A 541 -2.17 29.19 -7.48
CA VAL A 541 -2.93 28.21 -8.24
C VAL A 541 -2.26 26.84 -8.21
N THR A 542 -0.92 26.76 -8.27
CA THR A 542 -0.20 25.50 -8.11
C THR A 542 -0.43 24.85 -6.75
N ALA A 543 -0.50 25.65 -5.68
CA ALA A 543 -0.75 25.14 -4.34
C ALA A 543 -2.21 24.73 -4.09
N THR A 544 -3.17 25.32 -4.83
CA THR A 544 -4.61 25.19 -4.51
C THR A 544 -5.42 24.42 -5.53
N ALA A 545 -5.04 24.38 -6.80
CA ALA A 545 -5.88 23.83 -7.87
C ALA A 545 -6.26 22.36 -7.63
N LEU A 546 -5.29 21.46 -7.49
CA LEU A 546 -5.56 20.04 -7.31
C LEU A 546 -6.10 19.71 -5.91
N PRO A 547 -5.49 20.17 -4.81
CA PRO A 547 -6.05 19.93 -3.48
C PRO A 547 -7.45 20.52 -3.32
N GLY A 548 -7.72 21.71 -3.86
CA GLY A 548 -9.04 22.33 -3.83
C GLY A 548 -10.10 21.51 -4.57
N LEU A 549 -9.77 21.01 -5.78
CA LEU A 549 -10.65 20.10 -6.53
C LEU A 549 -10.98 18.85 -5.70
N PHE A 550 -9.96 18.23 -5.11
CA PHE A 550 -10.13 16.99 -4.34
C PHE A 550 -10.90 17.23 -3.04
N VAL A 551 -10.66 18.34 -2.35
CA VAL A 551 -11.43 18.72 -1.17
C VAL A 551 -12.89 18.92 -1.50
N CYS A 552 -13.23 19.58 -2.62
CA CYS A 552 -14.62 19.74 -3.06
C CYS A 552 -15.29 18.39 -3.34
N MET A 553 -14.66 17.53 -4.13
CA MET A 553 -15.20 16.20 -4.48
C MET A 553 -15.38 15.35 -3.21
N PHE A 554 -14.38 15.35 -2.34
CA PHE A 554 -14.39 14.56 -1.10
C PHE A 554 -15.41 15.10 -0.08
N ALA A 555 -15.59 16.42 0.02
CA ALA A 555 -16.59 17.02 0.91
C ALA A 555 -18.01 16.60 0.52
N VAL A 556 -18.34 16.65 -0.78
CA VAL A 556 -19.63 16.17 -1.29
C VAL A 556 -19.83 14.70 -0.97
N LEU A 557 -18.81 13.86 -1.24
CA LEU A 557 -18.87 12.43 -0.93
C LEU A 557 -19.03 12.17 0.57
N ASN A 558 -18.32 12.92 1.43
CA ASN A 558 -18.36 12.76 2.88
C ASN A 558 -19.75 13.08 3.46
N ILE A 559 -20.48 14.01 2.86
CA ILE A 559 -21.88 14.29 3.24
C ILE A 559 -22.75 13.05 2.99
N PHE A 560 -22.67 12.43 1.80
CA PHE A 560 -23.43 11.23 1.50
C PHE A 560 -23.06 10.06 2.43
N LEU A 561 -21.78 9.85 2.70
CA LEU A 561 -21.30 8.81 3.61
C LEU A 561 -21.75 9.05 5.06
N SER A 562 -21.74 10.30 5.51
CA SER A 562 -22.21 10.69 6.85
C SER A 562 -23.71 10.45 7.04
N VAL A 563 -24.52 10.78 6.04
CA VAL A 563 -25.97 10.52 6.06
C VAL A 563 -26.27 9.01 6.08
N ALA A 564 -25.41 8.21 5.38
CA ALA A 564 -25.54 6.75 5.37
C ALA A 564 -25.00 6.09 6.67
N GLY A 565 -24.36 6.83 7.58
CA GLY A 565 -23.74 6.28 8.78
C GLY A 565 -22.54 5.38 8.51
N ALA A 566 -21.84 5.60 7.40
CA ALA A 566 -20.68 4.79 7.02
C ALA A 566 -19.47 5.07 7.92
N ALA A 567 -18.70 4.04 8.28
CA ALA A 567 -17.46 4.19 9.05
C ALA A 567 -16.37 4.98 8.31
N THR A 568 -16.44 5.05 6.98
CA THR A 568 -15.55 5.85 6.13
C THR A 568 -15.90 7.34 6.13
N ALA A 569 -17.01 7.76 6.77
CA ALA A 569 -17.30 9.17 6.96
C ALA A 569 -16.25 9.81 7.86
N VAL A 570 -15.49 10.75 7.29
CA VAL A 570 -14.34 11.36 7.97
C VAL A 570 -14.81 12.40 8.97
N SER A 571 -14.32 12.30 10.21
CA SER A 571 -14.66 13.25 11.28
C SER A 571 -14.11 14.64 10.97
N PHE A 572 -14.83 15.68 11.42
CA PHE A 572 -14.43 17.07 11.26
C PHE A 572 -13.00 17.35 11.74
N LEU A 573 -12.59 16.76 12.87
CA LEU A 573 -11.24 16.93 13.39
C LEU A 573 -10.16 16.41 12.42
N THR A 574 -10.42 15.29 11.75
CA THR A 574 -9.48 14.73 10.75
C THR A 574 -9.42 15.62 9.51
N LEU A 575 -10.55 16.16 9.06
CA LEU A 575 -10.60 17.14 7.96
C LEU A 575 -9.83 18.41 8.32
N LEU A 576 -9.97 18.90 9.56
CA LEU A 576 -9.21 20.05 10.05
C LEU A 576 -7.70 19.79 10.05
N VAL A 577 -7.27 18.60 10.48
CA VAL A 577 -5.84 18.21 10.44
C VAL A 577 -5.32 18.21 9.01
N LEU A 578 -6.08 17.67 8.04
CA LEU A 578 -5.70 17.68 6.62
C LEU A 578 -5.61 19.10 6.08
N PHE A 579 -6.56 19.95 6.42
CA PHE A 579 -6.57 21.35 6.02
C PHE A 579 -5.35 22.11 6.58
N LEU A 580 -5.05 21.94 7.85
CA LEU A 580 -3.86 22.54 8.47
C LEU A 580 -2.56 22.02 7.82
N LEU A 581 -2.47 20.73 7.53
CA LEU A 581 -1.31 20.12 6.86
C LEU A 581 -1.14 20.72 5.45
N TRP A 582 -2.21 20.95 4.73
CA TRP A 582 -2.19 21.60 3.42
C TRP A 582 -1.78 23.08 3.53
N VAL A 583 -2.46 23.89 4.35
CA VAL A 583 -2.24 25.34 4.43
C VAL A 583 -0.91 25.69 5.11
N CYS A 584 -0.56 25.01 6.23
CA CYS A 584 0.61 25.35 7.02
C CYS A 584 1.91 24.71 6.51
N ILE A 585 1.84 23.59 5.77
CA ILE A 585 3.04 22.88 5.32
C ILE A 585 3.13 22.85 3.79
N SER A 586 2.10 22.30 3.10
CA SER A 586 2.16 22.11 1.66
C SER A 586 2.25 23.43 0.90
N ALA A 587 1.39 24.38 1.19
CA ALA A 587 1.37 25.67 0.50
C ALA A 587 2.69 26.43 0.67
N PRO A 588 3.26 26.64 1.89
CA PRO A 588 4.58 27.27 2.05
C PRO A 588 5.70 26.54 1.29
N LEU A 589 5.69 25.21 1.26
CA LEU A 589 6.70 24.45 0.49
C LEU A 589 6.61 24.72 -1.01
N VAL A 590 5.38 24.84 -1.56
CA VAL A 590 5.18 25.22 -2.96
C VAL A 590 5.76 26.63 -3.21
N PHE A 591 5.52 27.59 -2.33
CA PHE A 591 6.09 28.95 -2.45
C PHE A 591 7.62 28.95 -2.37
N ILE A 592 8.21 28.15 -1.45
CA ILE A 592 9.67 28.02 -1.35
C ILE A 592 10.22 27.46 -2.66
N GLY A 593 9.60 26.39 -3.19
CA GLY A 593 9.98 25.80 -4.48
C GLY A 593 9.87 26.80 -5.63
N ALA A 594 8.77 27.57 -5.67
CA ALA A 594 8.57 28.59 -6.68
C ALA A 594 9.62 29.73 -6.59
N PHE A 595 9.95 30.17 -5.39
CA PHE A 595 11.00 31.18 -5.17
C PHE A 595 12.36 30.69 -5.66
N ILE A 596 12.74 29.45 -5.33
CA ILE A 596 14.00 28.84 -5.81
C ILE A 596 14.01 28.74 -7.34
N GLY A 597 12.87 28.32 -7.95
CA GLY A 597 12.73 28.24 -9.41
C GLY A 597 12.87 29.58 -10.12
N LEU A 598 12.29 30.63 -9.54
CA LEU A 598 12.37 32.00 -10.07
C LEU A 598 13.75 32.63 -9.91
N LYS A 599 14.47 32.32 -8.81
CA LYS A 599 15.83 32.81 -8.57
C LYS A 599 16.85 32.31 -9.59
N LYS A 600 16.69 31.08 -10.10
CA LYS A 600 17.55 30.53 -11.16
C LYS A 600 17.38 31.32 -12.47
N SER A 601 18.44 31.39 -13.31
CA SER A 601 18.39 31.98 -14.66
C SER A 601 17.25 31.34 -15.48
N THR A 602 16.75 32.04 -16.48
CA THR A 602 15.81 31.45 -17.46
C THR A 602 16.44 30.25 -18.15
N ILE A 603 15.63 29.33 -18.62
CA ILE A 603 16.13 28.17 -19.36
C ILE A 603 16.62 28.70 -20.71
N GLU A 604 17.92 28.53 -20.98
CA GLU A 604 18.51 28.89 -22.24
C GLU A 604 17.98 27.98 -23.36
N VAL A 605 17.55 28.60 -24.44
CA VAL A 605 17.08 27.91 -25.66
C VAL A 605 18.11 28.11 -26.76
N PRO A 606 18.28 27.11 -27.63
CA PRO A 606 19.31 27.17 -28.69
C PRO A 606 19.02 28.21 -29.78
N THR A 607 17.74 28.57 -29.96
CA THR A 607 17.28 29.48 -31.02
C THR A 607 16.49 30.64 -30.44
N LYS A 608 16.65 31.84 -30.98
CA LYS A 608 15.88 33.03 -30.59
C LYS A 608 14.52 33.02 -31.30
N THR A 609 13.44 33.39 -30.59
CA THR A 609 12.11 33.53 -31.17
C THR A 609 12.03 34.75 -32.06
N LYS A 610 11.43 34.59 -33.29
CA LYS A 610 11.14 35.70 -34.20
C LYS A 610 9.96 36.52 -33.69
N GLN A 611 9.90 37.82 -34.06
CA GLN A 611 8.82 38.70 -33.59
C GLN A 611 7.48 38.31 -34.25
N ILE A 612 7.45 37.95 -35.54
CA ILE A 612 6.26 37.58 -36.27
C ILE A 612 6.14 36.04 -36.26
N ALA A 613 4.99 35.53 -35.84
CA ALA A 613 4.71 34.11 -35.87
C ALA A 613 4.47 33.61 -37.28
N ARG A 614 5.01 32.43 -37.62
CA ARG A 614 4.74 31.77 -38.89
C ARG A 614 3.28 31.30 -38.91
N VAL A 615 2.64 31.39 -40.08
CA VAL A 615 1.32 30.80 -40.31
C VAL A 615 1.46 29.29 -40.32
N VAL A 616 0.61 28.61 -39.56
CA VAL A 616 0.59 27.14 -39.48
C VAL A 616 -0.20 26.60 -40.66
N PRO A 617 0.36 25.71 -41.49
CA PRO A 617 -0.35 25.12 -42.62
C PRO A 617 -1.49 24.22 -42.12
N GLU A 618 -2.44 23.91 -43.00
CA GLU A 618 -3.52 22.97 -42.71
C GLU A 618 -2.96 21.57 -42.47
N ALA A 619 -3.23 21.02 -41.25
CA ALA A 619 -2.73 19.72 -40.88
C ALA A 619 -3.45 18.60 -41.65
N PRO A 620 -2.73 17.58 -42.11
CA PRO A 620 -3.36 16.40 -42.72
C PRO A 620 -4.26 15.70 -41.67
N TRP A 621 -5.26 14.96 -42.11
CA TRP A 621 -6.30 14.35 -41.27
C TRP A 621 -5.73 13.56 -40.06
N HIS A 622 -4.63 12.82 -40.26
CA HIS A 622 -3.96 12.01 -39.24
C HIS A 622 -3.21 12.84 -38.18
N MET A 623 -2.89 14.11 -38.50
CA MET A 623 -2.26 15.05 -37.57
C MET A 623 -3.27 15.99 -36.90
N ASN A 624 -4.57 15.76 -37.11
CA ASN A 624 -5.62 16.49 -36.43
C ASN A 624 -5.43 16.33 -34.91
N SER A 625 -5.55 17.43 -34.15
CA SER A 625 -5.31 17.50 -32.72
C SER A 625 -6.10 16.44 -31.92
N THR A 626 -7.36 16.20 -32.31
CA THR A 626 -8.21 15.19 -31.63
C THR A 626 -7.71 13.77 -31.89
N ILE A 627 -7.30 13.45 -33.11
CA ILE A 627 -6.82 12.11 -33.46
C ILE A 627 -5.48 11.82 -32.78
N THR A 628 -4.56 12.79 -32.81
CA THR A 628 -3.26 12.64 -32.15
C THR A 628 -3.39 12.48 -30.63
N MET A 629 -4.32 13.20 -29.98
CA MET A 629 -4.60 13.04 -28.55
C MET A 629 -5.15 11.63 -28.24
N LEU A 630 -6.12 11.15 -29.01
CA LEU A 630 -6.68 9.81 -28.83
C LEU A 630 -5.59 8.75 -29.01
N MET A 631 -4.84 8.79 -30.11
CA MET A 631 -3.76 7.82 -30.37
C MET A 631 -2.66 7.87 -29.31
N GLY A 632 -2.30 9.07 -28.86
CA GLY A 632 -1.23 9.28 -27.87
C GLY A 632 -1.49 8.66 -26.50
N GLY A 633 -2.75 8.56 -26.10
CA GLY A 633 -3.14 7.94 -24.80
C GLY A 633 -3.26 6.41 -24.85
N ILE A 634 -3.52 5.81 -26.03
CA ILE A 634 -3.77 4.36 -26.16
C ILE A 634 -2.53 3.56 -25.75
N LEU A 635 -1.36 3.91 -26.25
CA LEU A 635 -0.13 3.14 -26.01
C LEU A 635 0.32 3.17 -24.55
N PRO A 636 0.40 4.33 -23.85
CA PRO A 636 0.71 4.37 -22.45
C PRO A 636 -0.30 3.61 -21.58
N PHE A 637 -1.60 3.74 -21.88
CA PHE A 637 -2.63 2.98 -21.18
C PHE A 637 -2.50 1.48 -21.44
N GLY A 638 -2.35 1.07 -22.71
CA GLY A 638 -2.26 -0.34 -23.11
C GLY A 638 -1.06 -1.06 -22.50
N SER A 639 0.08 -0.38 -22.32
CA SER A 639 1.29 -0.96 -21.73
C SER A 639 1.14 -1.33 -20.25
N VAL A 640 0.18 -0.74 -19.54
CA VAL A 640 -0.05 -0.98 -18.11
C VAL A 640 -1.48 -1.47 -17.80
N CYS A 641 -2.28 -1.75 -18.80
CA CYS A 641 -3.71 -2.08 -18.64
C CYS A 641 -3.93 -3.31 -17.75
N ILE A 642 -3.12 -4.34 -17.89
CA ILE A 642 -3.23 -5.58 -17.10
C ILE A 642 -2.93 -5.28 -15.62
N GLU A 643 -1.86 -4.53 -15.35
CA GLU A 643 -1.49 -4.15 -13.99
C GLU A 643 -2.54 -3.24 -13.34
N LEU A 644 -3.14 -2.35 -14.12
CA LEU A 644 -4.25 -1.52 -13.66
C LEU A 644 -5.48 -2.38 -13.28
N ALA A 645 -5.74 -3.47 -14.01
CA ALA A 645 -6.80 -4.43 -13.65
C ALA A 645 -6.55 -5.09 -12.30
N PHE A 646 -5.30 -5.48 -12.01
CA PHE A 646 -4.93 -6.05 -10.70
C PHE A 646 -5.03 -5.01 -9.57
N ILE A 647 -4.56 -3.78 -9.80
CA ILE A 647 -4.69 -2.69 -8.83
C ILE A 647 -6.17 -2.41 -8.53
N MET A 648 -7.03 -2.39 -9.56
CA MET A 648 -8.46 -2.19 -9.38
C MET A 648 -9.10 -3.35 -8.62
N SER A 649 -8.71 -4.59 -8.90
CA SER A 649 -9.16 -5.76 -8.14
C SER A 649 -8.70 -5.70 -6.68
N ALA A 650 -7.47 -5.26 -6.42
CA ALA A 650 -6.97 -5.07 -5.06
C ALA A 650 -7.74 -3.98 -4.29
N LEU A 651 -8.07 -2.86 -4.95
CA LEU A 651 -8.80 -1.75 -4.32
C LEU A 651 -10.27 -2.09 -4.03
N TRP A 652 -10.97 -2.70 -5.01
CA TRP A 652 -12.43 -2.83 -4.95
C TRP A 652 -12.94 -4.24 -4.60
N LEU A 653 -12.15 -5.29 -4.88
CA LEU A 653 -12.47 -6.66 -4.49
C LEU A 653 -11.75 -7.12 -3.21
N HIS A 654 -11.05 -6.18 -2.54
CA HIS A 654 -10.30 -6.42 -1.29
C HIS A 654 -9.25 -7.54 -1.41
N GLN A 655 -8.66 -7.72 -2.58
CA GLN A 655 -7.53 -8.62 -2.78
C GLN A 655 -6.26 -8.03 -2.18
N ILE A 656 -5.32 -8.88 -1.75
CA ILE A 656 -4.04 -8.40 -1.23
C ILE A 656 -3.12 -8.10 -2.40
N TYR A 657 -2.65 -6.86 -2.49
CA TYR A 657 -1.57 -6.48 -3.39
C TYR A 657 -0.30 -6.27 -2.55
N TYR A 658 0.64 -7.20 -2.63
CA TYR A 658 1.85 -7.18 -1.80
C TYR A 658 3.13 -6.87 -2.60
N VAL A 659 3.06 -6.89 -3.91
CA VAL A 659 4.24 -6.78 -4.79
C VAL A 659 4.53 -5.32 -5.14
N MET A 660 4.94 -4.53 -4.16
CA MET A 660 5.20 -3.08 -4.34
C MET A 660 6.35 -2.79 -5.31
N GLY A 661 7.30 -3.72 -5.47
CA GLY A 661 8.38 -3.61 -6.44
C GLY A 661 7.88 -3.65 -7.89
N PHE A 662 6.88 -4.47 -8.18
CA PHE A 662 6.24 -4.51 -9.50
C PHE A 662 5.54 -3.19 -9.82
N LEU A 663 4.86 -2.60 -8.85
CA LEU A 663 4.19 -1.32 -9.05
C LEU A 663 5.17 -0.19 -9.41
N LEU A 664 6.35 -0.18 -8.80
CA LEU A 664 7.43 0.75 -9.16
C LEU A 664 7.97 0.48 -10.57
N ALA A 665 8.15 -0.80 -10.96
CA ALA A 665 8.58 -1.17 -12.31
C ALA A 665 7.55 -0.76 -13.36
N VAL A 666 6.26 -1.00 -13.12
CA VAL A 666 5.14 -0.59 -13.99
C VAL A 666 5.10 0.94 -14.16
N MET A 667 5.34 1.71 -13.09
CA MET A 667 5.45 3.16 -13.19
C MET A 667 6.64 3.58 -14.09
N GLY A 668 7.77 2.87 -14.01
CA GLY A 668 8.93 3.09 -14.89
C GLY A 668 8.61 2.80 -16.36
N ILE A 669 7.92 1.68 -16.63
CA ILE A 669 7.43 1.29 -17.96
C ILE A 669 6.48 2.36 -18.52
N LEU A 670 5.51 2.80 -17.70
CA LEU A 670 4.57 3.86 -18.06
C LEU A 670 5.29 5.17 -18.40
N GLY A 671 6.27 5.58 -17.59
CA GLY A 671 7.07 6.77 -17.86
C GLY A 671 7.84 6.66 -19.18
N ALA A 672 8.46 5.51 -19.45
CA ALA A 672 9.18 5.25 -20.70
C ALA A 672 8.25 5.32 -21.93
N THR A 673 7.07 4.69 -21.86
CA THR A 673 6.08 4.74 -22.95
C THR A 673 5.53 6.15 -23.17
N CYS A 674 5.20 6.90 -22.12
CA CYS A 674 4.80 8.30 -22.23
C CYS A 674 5.88 9.15 -22.91
N ALA A 675 7.14 8.98 -22.52
CA ALA A 675 8.26 9.71 -23.12
C ALA A 675 8.40 9.40 -24.61
N GLN A 676 8.39 8.13 -24.98
CA GLN A 676 8.54 7.67 -26.37
C GLN A 676 7.41 8.19 -27.27
N VAL A 677 6.17 7.98 -26.84
CA VAL A 677 5.00 8.42 -27.60
C VAL A 677 4.97 9.94 -27.77
N SER A 678 5.25 10.67 -26.69
CA SER A 678 5.25 12.13 -26.74
C SER A 678 6.34 12.69 -27.64
N ILE A 679 7.54 12.10 -27.62
CA ILE A 679 8.66 12.50 -28.50
C ILE A 679 8.29 12.27 -29.97
N VAL A 680 7.74 11.10 -30.31
CA VAL A 680 7.35 10.79 -31.70
C VAL A 680 6.26 11.72 -32.21
N LEU A 681 5.19 11.89 -31.43
CA LEU A 681 4.08 12.77 -31.83
C LEU A 681 4.52 14.23 -31.93
N CYS A 682 5.40 14.68 -31.02
CA CYS A 682 6.00 16.01 -31.11
C CYS A 682 6.87 16.17 -32.38
N TYR A 683 7.71 15.19 -32.70
CA TYR A 683 8.52 15.20 -33.89
C TYR A 683 7.68 15.23 -35.18
N LEU A 684 6.65 14.38 -35.30
CA LEU A 684 5.74 14.38 -36.42
C LEU A 684 5.00 15.72 -36.60
N GLN A 685 4.59 16.33 -35.49
CA GLN A 685 3.97 17.65 -35.50
C GLN A 685 4.93 18.75 -36.00
N LEU A 686 6.18 18.72 -35.57
CA LEU A 686 7.20 19.66 -36.04
C LEU A 686 7.51 19.44 -37.51
N CYS A 687 7.51 18.19 -38.01
CA CYS A 687 7.65 17.89 -39.45
C CYS A 687 6.45 18.40 -40.26
N SER A 688 5.27 18.51 -39.67
CA SER A 688 4.09 19.13 -40.28
C SER A 688 4.06 20.66 -40.14
N GLU A 689 5.18 21.28 -39.80
CA GLU A 689 5.35 22.73 -39.65
C GLU A 689 4.43 23.40 -38.61
N ASP A 690 3.91 22.64 -37.61
CA ASP A 690 3.12 23.17 -36.51
C ASP A 690 3.98 23.37 -35.26
N HIS A 691 4.25 24.63 -34.89
CA HIS A 691 5.04 25.02 -33.74
C HIS A 691 4.27 24.97 -32.42
N ARG A 692 2.95 24.67 -32.42
CA ARG A 692 2.06 24.67 -31.23
C ARG A 692 2.08 23.34 -30.48
N TRP A 693 3.27 22.81 -30.16
CA TRP A 693 3.43 21.49 -29.56
C TRP A 693 3.16 21.44 -28.04
N TRP A 694 3.18 22.56 -27.33
CA TRP A 694 3.12 22.64 -25.86
C TRP A 694 1.95 21.91 -25.23
N TRP A 695 0.73 22.36 -25.54
CA TRP A 695 -0.48 21.72 -25.05
C TRP A 695 -0.70 20.32 -25.65
N LYS A 696 -0.36 20.13 -26.91
CA LYS A 696 -0.53 18.82 -27.56
C LYS A 696 0.34 17.75 -26.89
N SER A 697 1.61 18.04 -26.59
CA SER A 697 2.49 17.10 -25.91
C SER A 697 2.01 16.70 -24.51
N PHE A 698 1.39 17.63 -23.79
CA PHE A 698 0.76 17.33 -22.49
C PHE A 698 -0.49 16.47 -22.68
N MET A 699 -1.41 16.91 -23.54
CA MET A 699 -2.73 16.28 -23.72
C MET A 699 -2.65 14.90 -24.35
N ASN A 700 -1.71 14.66 -25.27
CA ASN A 700 -1.51 13.36 -25.91
C ASN A 700 -1.29 12.25 -24.87
N CYS A 701 -0.43 12.47 -23.89
CA CYS A 701 -0.20 11.48 -22.82
C CYS A 701 -1.27 11.54 -21.73
N ALA A 702 -1.84 12.71 -21.43
CA ALA A 702 -2.89 12.86 -20.41
C ALA A 702 -4.17 12.09 -20.77
N MET A 703 -4.43 11.84 -22.06
CA MET A 703 -5.56 11.00 -22.51
C MET A 703 -5.53 9.58 -21.95
N ALA A 704 -4.36 9.06 -21.52
CA ALA A 704 -4.27 7.79 -20.81
C ALA A 704 -5.14 7.77 -19.53
N GLY A 705 -5.29 8.91 -18.86
CA GLY A 705 -6.20 9.04 -17.72
C GLY A 705 -7.68 8.94 -18.07
N VAL A 706 -8.05 9.45 -19.26
CA VAL A 706 -9.41 9.28 -19.78
C VAL A 706 -9.69 7.81 -20.10
N TYR A 707 -8.73 7.10 -20.68
CA TYR A 707 -8.86 5.66 -20.94
C TYR A 707 -8.96 4.86 -19.63
N LEU A 708 -8.22 5.23 -18.61
CA LEU A 708 -8.36 4.63 -17.27
C LEU A 708 -9.78 4.85 -16.71
N PHE A 709 -10.34 6.04 -16.86
CA PHE A 709 -11.71 6.31 -16.41
C PHE A 709 -12.75 5.51 -17.19
N LEU A 710 -12.64 5.42 -18.51
CA LEU A 710 -13.51 4.59 -19.34
C LEU A 710 -13.39 3.10 -19.00
N TYR A 711 -12.16 2.63 -18.78
CA TYR A 711 -11.92 1.27 -18.31
C TYR A 711 -12.55 1.02 -16.93
N SER A 712 -12.52 2.01 -16.02
CA SER A 712 -13.16 1.90 -14.72
C SER A 712 -14.68 1.76 -14.81
N ILE A 713 -15.33 2.43 -15.77
CA ILE A 713 -16.78 2.27 -16.04
C ILE A 713 -17.07 0.86 -16.56
N TRP A 714 -16.23 0.36 -17.45
CA TRP A 714 -16.36 -1.02 -17.93
C TRP A 714 -16.17 -2.04 -16.79
N PHE A 715 -15.17 -1.84 -15.93
CA PHE A 715 -14.90 -2.69 -14.76
C PHE A 715 -16.08 -2.68 -13.78
N LEU A 716 -16.69 -1.52 -13.55
CA LEU A 716 -17.90 -1.38 -12.73
C LEU A 716 -19.04 -2.26 -13.24
N SER A 717 -19.27 -2.27 -14.57
CA SER A 717 -20.38 -3.00 -15.18
C SER A 717 -20.12 -4.50 -15.33
N SER A 718 -18.83 -4.91 -15.48
CA SER A 718 -18.47 -6.30 -15.80
C SER A 718 -17.95 -7.13 -14.64
N ARG A 719 -17.39 -6.49 -13.60
CA ARG A 719 -16.70 -7.17 -12.50
C ARG A 719 -17.27 -6.87 -11.11
N LEU A 720 -17.97 -5.75 -10.96
CA LEU A 720 -18.49 -5.31 -9.67
C LEU A 720 -20.03 -5.43 -9.66
N ASP A 721 -20.54 -6.30 -8.79
CA ASP A 721 -22.00 -6.44 -8.52
C ASP A 721 -22.42 -5.42 -7.45
N LEU A 722 -22.29 -4.10 -7.73
CA LEU A 722 -22.67 -3.08 -6.75
C LEU A 722 -24.19 -2.94 -6.63
N VAL A 723 -24.69 -2.98 -5.40
CA VAL A 723 -26.12 -2.86 -5.09
C VAL A 723 -26.41 -1.52 -4.44
N GLY A 724 -27.11 -0.63 -5.17
CA GLY A 724 -27.56 0.66 -4.68
C GLY A 724 -26.81 1.84 -5.32
N PHE A 725 -27.37 3.03 -5.13
CA PHE A 725 -26.88 4.27 -5.73
C PHE A 725 -25.57 4.79 -5.07
N LEU A 726 -25.51 4.76 -3.73
CA LEU A 726 -24.37 5.27 -2.96
C LEU A 726 -23.05 4.56 -3.30
N PRO A 727 -22.98 3.21 -3.38
CA PRO A 727 -21.75 2.51 -3.78
C PRO A 727 -21.21 2.94 -5.14
N VAL A 728 -22.10 3.18 -6.10
CA VAL A 728 -21.72 3.64 -7.45
C VAL A 728 -21.12 5.04 -7.40
N ILE A 729 -21.71 5.96 -6.63
CA ILE A 729 -21.15 7.31 -6.44
C ILE A 729 -19.77 7.24 -5.78
N VAL A 730 -19.62 6.45 -4.71
CA VAL A 730 -18.34 6.26 -4.04
C VAL A 730 -17.28 5.78 -5.04
N TYR A 731 -17.60 4.75 -5.80
CA TYR A 731 -16.72 4.20 -6.82
C TYR A 731 -16.31 5.24 -7.87
N LEU A 732 -17.30 5.90 -8.50
CA LEU A 732 -17.04 6.88 -9.56
C LEU A 732 -16.25 8.09 -9.06
N THR A 733 -16.51 8.56 -7.83
CA THR A 733 -15.76 9.68 -7.25
C THR A 733 -14.29 9.32 -7.04
N TYR A 734 -14.00 8.19 -6.41
CA TYR A 734 -12.60 7.76 -6.21
C TYR A 734 -11.90 7.48 -7.54
N MET A 735 -12.58 6.82 -8.49
CA MET A 735 -11.98 6.54 -9.79
C MET A 735 -11.73 7.79 -10.62
N SER A 736 -12.60 8.82 -10.53
CA SER A 736 -12.34 10.10 -11.18
C SER A 736 -11.12 10.82 -10.58
N MET A 737 -10.95 10.79 -9.25
CA MET A 737 -9.77 11.37 -8.59
C MET A 737 -8.47 10.65 -9.01
N ILE A 738 -8.49 9.31 -9.05
CA ILE A 738 -7.34 8.50 -9.48
C ILE A 738 -7.02 8.78 -10.96
N SER A 739 -8.03 8.85 -11.82
CA SER A 739 -7.86 9.11 -13.25
C SER A 739 -7.29 10.51 -13.53
N VAL A 740 -7.69 11.52 -12.76
CA VAL A 740 -7.12 12.88 -12.84
C VAL A 740 -5.65 12.88 -12.42
N CYS A 741 -5.29 12.20 -11.33
CA CYS A 741 -3.88 12.07 -10.92
C CYS A 741 -3.05 11.36 -11.99
N PHE A 742 -3.58 10.30 -12.57
CA PHE A 742 -2.93 9.53 -13.63
C PHE A 742 -2.73 10.36 -14.91
N ALA A 743 -3.76 11.13 -15.32
CA ALA A 743 -3.68 12.07 -16.44
C ALA A 743 -2.60 13.14 -16.24
N LEU A 744 -2.56 13.76 -15.06
CA LEU A 744 -1.55 14.77 -14.71
C LEU A 744 -0.14 14.20 -14.70
N PHE A 745 0.05 12.99 -14.17
CA PHE A 745 1.34 12.30 -14.19
C PHE A 745 1.81 12.02 -15.62
N CYS A 746 0.99 11.32 -16.43
CA CYS A 746 1.33 10.97 -17.81
C CYS A 746 1.57 12.23 -18.67
N GLY A 747 0.68 13.23 -18.57
CA GLY A 747 0.79 14.48 -19.31
C GLY A 747 2.07 15.26 -18.97
N SER A 748 2.41 15.32 -17.67
CA SER A 748 3.64 16.01 -17.23
C SER A 748 4.89 15.30 -17.71
N PHE A 749 4.91 13.98 -17.67
CA PHE A 749 6.03 13.17 -18.14
C PHE A 749 6.21 13.32 -19.65
N GLY A 750 5.11 13.25 -20.41
CA GLY A 750 5.11 13.48 -21.87
C GLY A 750 5.59 14.89 -22.23
N PHE A 751 5.08 15.91 -21.55
CA PHE A 751 5.49 17.30 -21.78
C PHE A 751 6.98 17.52 -21.51
N LEU A 752 7.49 17.07 -20.37
CA LEU A 752 8.89 17.24 -20.00
C LEU A 752 9.83 16.50 -20.97
N SER A 753 9.41 15.33 -21.44
CA SER A 753 10.15 14.55 -22.43
C SER A 753 10.20 15.24 -23.80
N SER A 754 9.09 15.80 -24.27
CA SER A 754 9.03 16.57 -25.52
C SER A 754 9.82 17.87 -25.40
N PHE A 755 9.76 18.56 -24.26
CA PHE A 755 10.56 19.77 -24.01
C PHE A 755 12.06 19.48 -24.05
N TRP A 756 12.48 18.38 -23.41
CA TRP A 756 13.87 17.94 -23.47
C TRP A 756 14.30 17.57 -24.89
N PHE A 757 13.45 16.85 -25.62
CA PHE A 757 13.70 16.45 -27.00
C PHE A 757 13.82 17.65 -27.95
N THR A 758 12.87 18.59 -27.93
CA THR A 758 12.92 19.79 -28.76
C THR A 758 14.18 20.62 -28.48
N ARG A 759 14.52 20.80 -27.22
CA ARG A 759 15.75 21.50 -26.85
C ARG A 759 17.02 20.80 -27.37
N THR A 760 17.04 19.47 -27.35
CA THR A 760 18.19 18.68 -27.82
C THR A 760 18.32 18.72 -29.33
N ILE A 761 17.23 18.57 -30.08
CA ILE A 761 17.27 18.51 -31.55
C ILE A 761 17.66 19.86 -32.14
N TYR A 762 17.08 20.96 -31.65
CA TYR A 762 17.41 22.30 -32.12
C TYR A 762 18.77 22.79 -31.62
N GLY A 763 19.27 22.27 -30.50
CA GLY A 763 20.63 22.53 -30.02
C GLY A 763 21.73 21.80 -30.80
N ALA A 764 21.35 20.74 -31.53
CA ALA A 764 22.29 19.99 -32.40
C ALA A 764 22.43 20.58 -33.80
N VAL A 765 21.54 21.47 -34.19
CA VAL A 765 21.55 22.14 -35.49
C VAL A 765 22.26 23.48 -35.31
N LYS A 766 23.35 23.71 -36.06
CA LYS A 766 23.94 25.05 -36.21
C LYS A 766 22.99 25.87 -37.07
N VAL A 767 22.32 26.82 -36.50
CA VAL A 767 21.59 27.86 -37.20
C VAL A 767 22.58 29.04 -37.32
N ASP A 768 23.04 29.27 -38.51
CA ASP A 768 23.86 30.44 -38.82
C ASP A 768 23.02 31.71 -38.79
#